data_6db1f3996fa6c542a6953dff2abd954e
#
_entry.id   6db1f3996fa6c542a6953dff2abd954e
#
_cell.length_a   1.000
_cell.length_b   1.000
_cell.length_c   1.000
_cell.angle_alpha   90.00
_cell.angle_beta   90.00
_cell.angle_gamma   90.00
#
_symmetry.space_group_name_H-M   'P 1'
#
loop_
_entity.id
_entity.type
_entity.pdbx_description
1 polymer ?
#
loop_
_entity_poly.entity_id
_entity_poly.type
_entity_poly.pdbx_seq_one_letter_code
_entity_poly.pdbx_strand_id
1 'polypeptide(L)'
;MIVALAAFSLRSTAQSPAAIPDDFPRFRVPGHEAEMASLRALFWLHYPGAGPKSTLWDDWLSGPSLWPATTNQNEVFRQQWRDTLGGRIMETDGYVATHQHPSIAHQHGWPFPFWNQGQGGAGWHFSFKNTIGPGWRPDHLNRPDDWTLAGASAAGTNDDGWQLELTAPHATAAPPAQRIDAFQAPFLQLRWAATGLGHVQPFIEWTSGTEPEFSPDRRVYFEPVEGQAIAATMVALWRHPRWTNAVTRLRINFANAAPGGRVTLQAFFTQYDTRHNINSQNFVRGCATVFWWTGDLDFLRRNINRMRSALRYVMTEHQALTRNVVFTGWIGHDGRTGLRRNADGSKQILSGHGIGNNYWDLLPFGHLDCYATVQYYDALQAMLRLERDIATHPEWQVPGGVLAFDPDMLERHAAAVKAEGNRLFWNPETGRFVACVDADGLTHDYGFTFLNLEAVAMDFATAEHATSILNWVAGDRVVAGDTAQRADIYHWRFGPRATTRRNIDWYFWAWSGPETIPFGNQVQDGGAVLAFSYHDLLARLKVRGPDDTWQRLREVIRWFDEVQAAGGYRKYYDGKSRDGTMQGAGTPGGLGLDAEFFESVLVPQIMLNGFLGFAPRSDGFRIEPRLPRDWPELTIDRIRWHDLTLRVTATPTTIEVEKQGSTDEPVFVLLPAGRWRPVDESAAAVRQPRATDGAWEARWNSDGRVRFERTGD
;
A
#
# COMPACT_ATOMS: atom_id res chain seq x y z
N MET A 1 -0.24 -8.97 30.75
CA MET A 1 -0.24 -10.36 30.25
C MET A 1 0.33 -10.30 28.84
N ILE A 2 1.59 -10.72 28.72
CA ILE A 2 2.37 -10.64 27.48
C ILE A 2 1.82 -11.74 26.57
N VAL A 3 1.11 -11.37 25.51
CA VAL A 3 0.78 -12.28 24.43
C VAL A 3 2.01 -12.39 23.55
N ALA A 4 2.71 -13.51 23.67
CA ALA A 4 3.81 -13.85 22.79
C ALA A 4 3.27 -14.01 21.38
N LEU A 5 3.64 -13.09 20.48
CA LEU A 5 3.56 -13.29 19.05
C LEU A 5 4.37 -14.56 18.73
N ALA A 6 3.71 -15.57 18.20
CA ALA A 6 4.39 -16.72 17.62
C ALA A 6 5.06 -16.23 16.32
N ALA A 7 6.23 -15.65 16.47
CA ALA A 7 7.13 -15.45 15.37
C ALA A 7 7.51 -16.83 14.83
N PHE A 8 7.14 -17.14 13.61
CA PHE A 8 7.83 -18.13 12.83
C PHE A 8 9.29 -17.65 12.71
N SER A 9 10.12 -18.07 13.68
CA SER A 9 11.56 -17.91 13.56
C SER A 9 12.02 -18.84 12.43
N LEU A 10 12.01 -18.33 11.22
CA LEU A 10 12.97 -18.80 10.25
C LEU A 10 14.33 -18.44 10.85
N ARG A 11 14.97 -19.42 11.50
CA ARG A 11 16.37 -19.33 11.87
C ARG A 11 17.12 -19.04 10.57
N SER A 12 17.50 -17.80 10.39
CA SER A 12 18.53 -17.41 9.45
C SER A 12 19.84 -18.02 9.99
N THR A 13 20.09 -19.27 9.65
CA THR A 13 21.46 -19.76 9.57
C THR A 13 22.10 -18.85 8.53
N ALA A 14 23.24 -18.24 8.87
CA ALA A 14 24.06 -17.52 7.93
C ALA A 14 24.46 -18.49 6.80
N GLN A 15 23.60 -18.63 5.81
CA GLN A 15 23.95 -19.24 4.55
C GLN A 15 24.94 -18.29 3.88
N SER A 16 26.08 -18.82 3.49
CA SER A 16 26.93 -18.14 2.50
C SER A 16 26.02 -17.65 1.39
N PRO A 17 26.14 -16.38 0.97
CA PRO A 17 25.26 -15.85 -0.07
C PRO A 17 25.25 -16.82 -1.24
N ALA A 18 24.08 -17.36 -1.58
CA ALA A 18 23.95 -18.25 -2.72
C ALA A 18 24.52 -17.52 -3.94
N ALA A 19 25.32 -18.22 -4.74
CA ALA A 19 25.92 -17.63 -5.93
C ALA A 19 24.84 -16.99 -6.78
N ILE A 20 25.07 -15.75 -7.21
CA ILE A 20 24.10 -15.03 -8.06
C ILE A 20 24.00 -15.81 -9.38
N PRO A 21 22.79 -16.28 -9.76
CA PRO A 21 22.60 -17.01 -11.01
C PRO A 21 23.09 -16.22 -12.22
N ASP A 22 23.66 -16.92 -13.20
CA ASP A 22 24.17 -16.27 -14.42
C ASP A 22 23.08 -15.59 -15.23
N ASP A 23 21.88 -16.09 -15.13
CA ASP A 23 20.69 -15.55 -15.79
C ASP A 23 19.97 -14.44 -14.99
N PHE A 24 20.47 -14.06 -13.80
CA PHE A 24 19.99 -12.88 -13.08
C PHE A 24 20.42 -11.59 -13.78
N PRO A 25 19.58 -10.54 -13.83
CA PRO A 25 19.86 -9.30 -14.53
C PRO A 25 21.24 -8.70 -14.24
N ARG A 26 21.82 -8.05 -15.25
CA ARG A 26 23.12 -7.39 -15.15
C ARG A 26 22.98 -5.94 -15.54
N PHE A 27 23.66 -5.11 -14.76
CA PHE A 27 23.90 -3.71 -15.10
C PHE A 27 25.32 -3.61 -15.63
N ARG A 28 25.52 -2.88 -16.72
CA ARG A 28 26.83 -2.61 -17.27
C ARG A 28 26.99 -1.12 -17.52
N VAL A 29 28.00 -0.56 -16.91
CA VAL A 29 28.43 0.81 -17.12
C VAL A 29 29.95 0.74 -17.25
N PRO A 30 30.53 0.99 -18.45
CA PRO A 30 31.94 0.93 -18.64
C PRO A 30 32.72 1.88 -17.69
N GLY A 31 33.74 1.35 -17.02
CA GLY A 31 34.52 2.07 -15.99
C GLY A 31 33.90 2.01 -14.57
N HIS A 32 32.74 1.37 -14.38
CA HIS A 32 32.06 1.23 -13.08
C HIS A 32 31.69 -0.23 -12.79
N GLU A 33 32.47 -1.18 -13.27
CA GLU A 33 32.18 -2.61 -13.19
C GLU A 33 32.07 -3.10 -11.73
N ALA A 34 32.89 -2.55 -10.83
CA ALA A 34 32.89 -2.91 -9.41
C ALA A 34 31.59 -2.46 -8.73
N GLU A 35 31.20 -1.20 -8.94
CA GLU A 35 29.95 -0.66 -8.41
C GLU A 35 28.72 -1.43 -8.94
N MET A 36 28.72 -1.80 -10.21
CA MET A 36 27.65 -2.59 -10.81
C MET A 36 27.58 -4.01 -10.24
N ALA A 37 28.73 -4.61 -9.93
CA ALA A 37 28.78 -5.93 -9.28
C ALA A 37 28.21 -5.87 -7.86
N SER A 38 28.59 -4.86 -7.07
CA SER A 38 28.07 -4.64 -5.72
C SER A 38 26.56 -4.36 -5.74
N LEU A 39 26.10 -3.54 -6.66
CA LEU A 39 24.67 -3.23 -6.81
C LEU A 39 23.85 -4.48 -7.22
N ARG A 40 24.40 -5.31 -8.09
CA ARG A 40 23.82 -6.61 -8.46
C ARG A 40 23.75 -7.57 -7.26
N ALA A 41 24.78 -7.55 -6.41
CA ALA A 41 24.80 -8.34 -5.17
C ALA A 41 23.75 -7.87 -4.16
N LEU A 42 23.58 -6.57 -3.99
CA LEU A 42 22.52 -5.97 -3.17
C LEU A 42 21.14 -6.37 -3.70
N PHE A 43 20.97 -6.35 -5.02
CA PHE A 43 19.73 -6.76 -5.67
C PHE A 43 19.40 -8.23 -5.38
N TRP A 44 20.36 -9.11 -5.58
CA TRP A 44 20.18 -10.53 -5.32
C TRP A 44 19.91 -10.84 -3.85
N LEU A 45 20.55 -10.11 -2.92
CA LEU A 45 20.37 -10.32 -1.48
C LEU A 45 18.90 -10.20 -1.05
N HIS A 46 18.18 -9.22 -1.62
CA HIS A 46 16.79 -8.97 -1.27
C HIS A 46 15.78 -9.66 -2.21
N TYR A 47 16.18 -10.01 -3.41
CA TYR A 47 15.29 -10.55 -4.43
C TYR A 47 14.61 -11.89 -4.06
N PRO A 48 15.30 -12.90 -3.53
CA PRO A 48 14.65 -14.17 -3.18
C PRO A 48 13.56 -14.04 -2.11
N GLY A 49 13.64 -13.01 -1.28
CA GLY A 49 12.62 -12.69 -0.28
C GLY A 49 11.52 -11.78 -0.77
N ALA A 50 11.65 -11.28 -2.00
CA ALA A 50 10.77 -10.25 -2.56
C ALA A 50 9.50 -10.80 -3.23
N GLY A 51 9.17 -12.08 -3.09
CA GLY A 51 7.89 -12.63 -3.57
C GLY A 51 6.70 -11.96 -2.87
N PRO A 52 5.53 -11.91 -3.51
CA PRO A 52 4.33 -11.30 -2.94
C PRO A 52 4.02 -11.81 -1.55
N LYS A 53 3.64 -10.93 -0.66
CA LYS A 53 3.21 -11.26 0.70
C LYS A 53 1.68 -11.31 0.78
N SER A 54 1.15 -11.89 1.85
CA SER A 54 -0.29 -11.91 2.08
C SER A 54 -0.88 -10.55 2.45
N THR A 55 -0.02 -9.56 2.73
CA THR A 55 -0.41 -8.19 3.11
C THR A 55 -0.22 -7.21 1.96
N LEU A 56 -0.98 -6.11 1.98
CA LEU A 56 -0.81 -4.98 1.08
C LEU A 56 0.13 -3.96 1.74
N TRP A 57 1.40 -4.01 1.36
CA TRP A 57 2.40 -3.02 1.73
C TRP A 57 2.54 -2.01 0.59
N ASP A 58 2.98 -0.81 0.87
CA ASP A 58 3.06 0.31 -0.07
C ASP A 58 3.74 -0.01 -1.41
N ASP A 59 4.89 0.50 -1.63
CA ASP A 59 5.64 0.40 -2.89
C ASP A 59 5.96 -1.01 -3.36
N TRP A 60 5.88 -1.92 -2.48
CA TRP A 60 5.98 -3.34 -2.75
C TRP A 60 5.03 -3.81 -3.86
N LEU A 61 3.81 -3.26 -3.94
CA LEU A 61 2.85 -3.57 -4.98
C LEU A 61 3.07 -2.83 -6.30
N SER A 62 3.98 -1.89 -6.36
CA SER A 62 4.29 -1.21 -7.62
C SER A 62 4.96 -2.11 -8.66
N GLY A 63 5.23 -3.36 -8.31
CA GLY A 63 5.64 -4.43 -9.20
C GLY A 63 7.08 -4.42 -9.72
N PRO A 64 8.03 -3.63 -9.17
CA PRO A 64 9.38 -3.66 -9.67
C PRO A 64 10.06 -5.01 -9.55
N SER A 65 9.64 -5.86 -8.62
CA SER A 65 10.13 -7.23 -8.50
C SER A 65 9.66 -8.18 -9.61
N LEU A 66 8.75 -7.74 -10.47
CA LEU A 66 8.37 -8.47 -11.69
C LEU A 66 9.43 -8.40 -12.79
N TRP A 67 10.32 -7.41 -12.72
CA TRP A 67 11.33 -7.22 -13.73
C TRP A 67 12.36 -8.33 -13.81
N PRO A 68 13.11 -8.65 -12.74
CA PRO A 68 14.20 -9.58 -12.89
C PRO A 68 13.73 -11.01 -12.83
N ALA A 69 14.39 -11.84 -13.61
CA ALA A 69 14.27 -13.25 -13.39
C ALA A 69 15.54 -14.00 -13.72
N THR A 70 15.86 -14.90 -12.87
CA THR A 70 16.18 -16.23 -13.32
C THR A 70 14.93 -16.80 -13.97
N THR A 71 15.03 -17.46 -15.10
CA THR A 71 13.88 -17.88 -15.91
C THR A 71 12.77 -18.53 -15.09
N ASN A 72 13.13 -19.40 -14.13
CA ASN A 72 12.15 -20.10 -13.30
C ASN A 72 11.54 -19.24 -12.18
N GLN A 73 12.31 -18.37 -11.54
CA GLN A 73 11.79 -17.53 -10.45
C GLN A 73 10.85 -16.44 -10.95
N ASN A 74 11.04 -15.94 -12.17
CA ASN A 74 10.14 -14.98 -12.77
C ASN A 74 8.72 -15.52 -12.91
N GLU A 75 8.55 -16.70 -13.51
CA GLU A 75 7.22 -17.28 -13.67
C GLU A 75 6.56 -17.53 -12.31
N VAL A 76 7.30 -18.02 -11.33
CA VAL A 76 6.80 -18.20 -9.98
C VAL A 76 6.33 -16.86 -9.38
N PHE A 77 7.12 -15.79 -9.50
CA PHE A 77 6.75 -14.50 -8.97
C PHE A 77 5.59 -13.85 -9.72
N ARG A 78 5.56 -13.96 -11.04
CA ARG A 78 4.42 -13.47 -11.84
C ARG A 78 3.12 -14.18 -11.44
N GLN A 79 3.17 -15.49 -11.25
CA GLN A 79 2.00 -16.24 -10.79
C GLN A 79 1.61 -15.85 -9.37
N GLN A 80 2.56 -15.73 -8.46
CA GLN A 80 2.28 -15.28 -7.09
C GLN A 80 1.65 -13.87 -7.04
N TRP A 81 2.09 -12.95 -7.89
CA TRP A 81 1.49 -11.62 -8.00
C TRP A 81 0.04 -11.69 -8.49
N ARG A 82 -0.22 -12.47 -9.53
CA ARG A 82 -1.58 -12.72 -10.01
C ARG A 82 -2.48 -13.29 -8.92
N ASP A 83 -1.99 -14.30 -8.21
CA ASP A 83 -2.75 -14.97 -7.14
C ASP A 83 -2.95 -14.06 -5.93
N THR A 84 -1.94 -13.31 -5.54
CA THR A 84 -2.03 -12.39 -4.40
C THR A 84 -3.02 -11.27 -4.67
N LEU A 85 -2.95 -10.61 -5.80
CA LEU A 85 -3.86 -9.52 -6.14
C LEU A 85 -5.24 -10.05 -6.56
N GLY A 86 -5.27 -11.08 -7.41
CA GLY A 86 -6.53 -11.68 -7.87
C GLY A 86 -7.33 -12.34 -6.75
N GLY A 87 -6.66 -12.92 -5.76
CA GLY A 87 -7.26 -13.53 -4.56
C GLY A 87 -7.54 -12.54 -3.43
N ARG A 88 -7.21 -11.26 -3.58
CA ARG A 88 -7.41 -10.26 -2.51
C ARG A 88 -8.89 -10.14 -2.16
N ILE A 89 -9.19 -10.17 -0.87
CA ILE A 89 -10.55 -9.99 -0.37
C ILE A 89 -10.97 -8.54 -0.60
N MET A 90 -12.13 -8.38 -1.21
CA MET A 90 -12.80 -7.08 -1.35
C MET A 90 -14.18 -7.17 -0.70
N GLU A 91 -14.52 -6.19 0.08
CA GLU A 91 -15.82 -6.08 0.70
C GLU A 91 -16.87 -5.48 -0.24
N THR A 92 -18.14 -5.57 0.14
CA THR A 92 -19.26 -5.13 -0.71
C THR A 92 -19.23 -3.64 -1.02
N ASP A 93 -18.61 -2.84 -0.16
CA ASP A 93 -18.44 -1.40 -0.35
C ASP A 93 -17.18 -1.02 -1.20
N GLY A 94 -16.39 -2.03 -1.59
CA GLY A 94 -15.18 -1.84 -2.38
C GLY A 94 -13.90 -1.74 -1.57
N TYR A 95 -13.96 -1.82 -0.25
CA TYR A 95 -12.75 -1.87 0.57
C TYR A 95 -11.92 -3.11 0.25
N VAL A 96 -10.61 -2.93 0.09
CA VAL A 96 -9.66 -4.01 -0.14
C VAL A 96 -8.98 -4.38 1.17
N ALA A 97 -9.15 -5.61 1.61
CA ALA A 97 -8.60 -6.08 2.88
C ALA A 97 -7.06 -6.10 2.86
N THR A 98 -6.45 -5.81 4.00
CA THR A 98 -4.99 -5.82 4.19
C THR A 98 -4.41 -7.20 3.93
N HIS A 99 -5.10 -8.26 4.36
CA HIS A 99 -4.65 -9.64 4.25
C HIS A 99 -5.50 -10.45 3.27
N GLN A 100 -4.90 -11.47 2.70
CA GLN A 100 -5.53 -12.38 1.75
C GLN A 100 -6.42 -13.43 2.41
N HIS A 101 -6.16 -13.77 3.66
CA HIS A 101 -6.86 -14.83 4.36
C HIS A 101 -8.27 -14.40 4.80
N PRO A 102 -9.28 -15.28 4.66
CA PRO A 102 -10.65 -15.00 5.08
C PRO A 102 -10.85 -15.14 6.60
N SER A 103 -9.82 -14.91 7.40
CA SER A 103 -9.94 -14.90 8.84
C SER A 103 -10.34 -13.52 9.34
N ILE A 104 -11.09 -13.46 10.43
CA ILE A 104 -11.49 -12.18 11.04
C ILE A 104 -10.28 -11.32 11.36
N ALA A 105 -9.20 -11.94 11.85
CA ALA A 105 -7.97 -11.25 12.23
C ALA A 105 -7.22 -10.66 11.04
N HIS A 106 -7.30 -11.30 9.87
CA HIS A 106 -6.53 -10.93 8.70
C HIS A 106 -7.34 -10.22 7.62
N GLN A 107 -8.65 -10.26 7.73
CA GLN A 107 -9.54 -9.65 6.75
C GLN A 107 -9.55 -8.12 6.83
N HIS A 108 -9.40 -7.59 8.04
CA HIS A 108 -9.48 -6.17 8.34
C HIS A 108 -8.18 -5.60 8.92
N GLY A 109 -7.11 -6.36 8.89
CA GLY A 109 -5.83 -5.95 9.44
C GLY A 109 -5.71 -6.23 10.94
N TRP A 110 -4.86 -5.51 11.57
CA TRP A 110 -4.48 -5.57 12.97
C TRP A 110 -5.16 -4.42 13.74
N PRO A 111 -5.62 -4.56 14.97
CA PRO A 111 -5.61 -5.73 15.84
C PRO A 111 -6.84 -6.65 15.67
N PHE A 112 -6.83 -7.74 16.43
CA PHE A 112 -7.92 -8.72 16.47
C PHE A 112 -9.21 -8.14 17.05
N PRO A 113 -10.40 -8.70 16.72
CA PRO A 113 -11.68 -8.24 17.27
C PRO A 113 -11.75 -8.18 18.80
N PHE A 114 -11.06 -9.08 19.49
CA PHE A 114 -10.97 -9.04 20.97
C PHE A 114 -10.29 -7.80 21.52
N TRP A 115 -9.37 -7.23 20.78
CA TRP A 115 -8.73 -5.98 21.18
C TRP A 115 -9.75 -4.85 21.26
N ASN A 116 -10.65 -4.80 20.28
CA ASN A 116 -11.73 -3.83 20.29
C ASN A 116 -12.65 -4.01 21.49
N GLN A 117 -12.98 -5.25 21.89
CA GLN A 117 -13.76 -5.53 23.09
C GLN A 117 -13.08 -5.00 24.36
N GLY A 118 -11.76 -5.21 24.47
CA GLY A 118 -10.97 -4.70 25.59
C GLY A 118 -10.87 -3.18 25.63
N GLN A 119 -11.23 -2.50 24.54
CA GLN A 119 -11.17 -1.05 24.42
C GLN A 119 -12.56 -0.39 24.34
N GLY A 120 -13.61 -1.06 24.73
CA GLY A 120 -14.95 -0.51 24.74
C GLY A 120 -15.84 -0.96 23.59
N GLY A 121 -15.39 -1.92 22.78
CA GLY A 121 -16.22 -2.60 21.78
C GLY A 121 -16.97 -3.81 22.33
N ALA A 122 -17.63 -4.54 21.44
CA ALA A 122 -18.37 -5.74 21.73
C ALA A 122 -18.22 -6.78 20.61
N GLY A 123 -18.37 -8.06 20.94
CA GLY A 123 -18.33 -9.10 19.91
C GLY A 123 -18.93 -10.42 20.38
N TRP A 124 -19.57 -11.08 19.44
CA TRP A 124 -20.24 -12.36 19.61
C TRP A 124 -19.87 -13.28 18.45
N HIS A 125 -19.33 -14.44 18.76
CA HIS A 125 -18.83 -15.41 17.81
C HIS A 125 -19.49 -16.76 18.04
N PHE A 126 -20.01 -17.37 16.98
CA PHE A 126 -20.69 -18.67 17.04
C PHE A 126 -19.92 -19.76 16.29
N SER A 127 -18.93 -19.38 15.48
CA SER A 127 -17.99 -20.30 14.85
C SER A 127 -16.68 -19.58 14.57
N PHE A 128 -15.57 -20.33 14.67
CA PHE A 128 -14.24 -19.88 14.24
C PHE A 128 -13.76 -20.56 12.96
N LYS A 129 -14.65 -21.23 12.24
CA LYS A 129 -14.32 -21.83 10.96
C LYS A 129 -13.80 -20.78 9.99
N ASN A 130 -12.66 -21.03 9.40
CA ASN A 130 -11.94 -20.08 8.53
C ASN A 130 -11.56 -18.75 9.22
N THR A 131 -11.54 -18.76 10.55
CA THR A 131 -11.04 -17.62 11.33
C THR A 131 -9.81 -18.12 12.07
N ILE A 132 -8.66 -17.81 11.58
CA ILE A 132 -7.42 -18.34 12.19
C ILE A 132 -6.79 -17.24 13.04
N GLY A 133 -6.67 -17.51 14.31
CA GLY A 133 -5.77 -16.80 15.20
C GLY A 133 -5.16 -17.80 16.17
N PRO A 134 -3.84 -17.85 16.33
CA PRO A 134 -3.25 -18.62 17.40
C PRO A 134 -3.79 -18.11 18.74
N GLY A 135 -4.47 -18.97 19.48
CA GLY A 135 -5.09 -18.64 20.77
C GLY A 135 -6.63 -18.58 20.79
N TRP A 136 -7.27 -18.76 19.66
CA TRP A 136 -8.72 -18.91 19.60
C TRP A 136 -9.10 -20.31 20.05
N ARG A 137 -10.00 -20.39 21.02
CA ARG A 137 -10.44 -21.66 21.63
C ARG A 137 -11.95 -21.79 21.55
N PRO A 138 -12.49 -23.01 21.53
CA PRO A 138 -13.93 -23.25 21.55
C PRO A 138 -14.68 -22.60 22.74
N ASP A 139 -14.00 -22.42 23.88
CA ASP A 139 -14.53 -21.74 25.06
C ASP A 139 -14.73 -20.22 24.88
N HIS A 140 -14.20 -19.64 23.82
CA HIS A 140 -14.45 -18.24 23.44
C HIS A 140 -15.74 -18.08 22.60
N LEU A 141 -16.40 -19.16 22.22
CA LEU A 141 -17.67 -19.06 21.50
C LEU A 141 -18.79 -18.60 22.43
N ASN A 142 -19.64 -17.73 21.90
CA ASN A 142 -20.82 -17.24 22.59
C ASN A 142 -21.96 -18.24 22.52
N ARG A 143 -22.86 -18.16 23.50
CA ARG A 143 -24.07 -19.01 23.54
C ARG A 143 -25.20 -18.34 22.77
N PRO A 144 -25.82 -19.04 21.82
CA PRO A 144 -27.06 -18.57 21.18
C PRO A 144 -28.18 -18.23 22.15
N ASP A 145 -28.31 -18.99 23.22
CA ASP A 145 -29.37 -18.84 24.23
C ASP A 145 -29.33 -17.52 25.00
N ASP A 146 -28.19 -16.83 24.99
CA ASP A 146 -28.05 -15.52 25.60
C ASP A 146 -28.65 -14.39 24.74
N TRP A 147 -29.05 -14.69 23.51
CA TRP A 147 -29.67 -13.74 22.60
C TRP A 147 -31.20 -13.73 22.68
N THR A 148 -31.75 -12.54 22.47
CA THR A 148 -33.21 -12.37 22.40
C THR A 148 -33.66 -12.36 20.95
N LEU A 149 -34.59 -13.26 20.59
CA LEU A 149 -35.20 -13.34 19.27
C LEU A 149 -36.64 -12.86 19.31
N ALA A 150 -37.09 -12.17 18.27
CA ALA A 150 -38.49 -11.89 18.00
C ALA A 150 -38.77 -12.09 16.51
N GLY A 151 -39.84 -12.79 16.16
CA GLY A 151 -40.12 -13.12 14.75
C GLY A 151 -39.07 -14.01 14.08
N ALA A 152 -38.23 -14.64 14.88
CA ALA A 152 -37.22 -15.61 14.45
C ALA A 152 -37.13 -16.73 15.50
N SER A 153 -36.70 -17.91 15.08
CA SER A 153 -36.41 -19.05 15.94
C SER A 153 -35.00 -19.57 15.71
N ALA A 154 -34.38 -20.09 16.78
CA ALA A 154 -33.13 -20.78 16.67
C ALA A 154 -33.32 -22.16 16.03
N ALA A 155 -32.57 -22.46 14.99
CA ALA A 155 -32.58 -23.73 14.28
C ALA A 155 -31.35 -24.61 14.59
N GLY A 156 -30.60 -24.26 15.65
CA GLY A 156 -29.38 -24.96 16.08
C GLY A 156 -28.09 -24.26 15.69
N THR A 157 -26.98 -24.96 15.85
CA THR A 157 -25.65 -24.51 15.42
C THR A 157 -24.98 -25.57 14.57
N ASN A 158 -24.17 -25.15 13.63
CA ASN A 158 -23.31 -26.03 12.83
C ASN A 158 -21.89 -25.44 12.74
N ASP A 159 -21.05 -26.05 11.93
CA ASP A 159 -19.65 -25.60 11.75
C ASP A 159 -19.52 -24.16 11.24
N ASP A 160 -20.55 -23.66 10.53
CA ASP A 160 -20.52 -22.30 9.97
C ASP A 160 -21.06 -21.24 10.95
N GLY A 161 -21.76 -21.66 11.99
CA GLY A 161 -22.26 -20.76 13.02
C GLY A 161 -23.69 -21.06 13.51
N TRP A 162 -24.35 -20.07 14.08
CA TRP A 162 -25.68 -20.13 14.60
C TRP A 162 -26.75 -20.02 13.49
N GLN A 163 -27.67 -20.96 13.45
CA GLN A 163 -28.74 -21.04 12.45
C GLN A 163 -30.02 -20.39 12.99
N LEU A 164 -30.58 -19.47 12.24
CA LEU A 164 -31.86 -18.82 12.51
C LEU A 164 -32.86 -19.10 11.37
N GLU A 165 -34.11 -19.30 11.71
CA GLU A 165 -35.21 -19.29 10.77
C GLU A 165 -36.11 -18.08 11.06
N LEU A 166 -36.39 -17.26 10.06
CA LEU A 166 -37.22 -16.08 10.18
C LEU A 166 -38.70 -16.52 10.07
N THR A 167 -39.49 -16.28 11.11
CA THR A 167 -40.89 -16.73 11.21
C THR A 167 -41.90 -15.62 10.97
N ALA A 168 -41.44 -14.37 10.91
CA ALA A 168 -42.26 -13.20 10.67
C ALA A 168 -41.56 -12.14 9.79
N PRO A 169 -42.33 -11.27 9.10
CA PRO A 169 -41.78 -10.22 8.27
C PRO A 169 -40.89 -9.18 8.99
N HIS A 170 -41.00 -9.10 10.31
CA HIS A 170 -40.17 -8.25 11.17
C HIS A 170 -39.47 -9.11 12.22
N ALA A 171 -38.39 -9.73 11.78
CA ALA A 171 -37.59 -10.55 12.66
C ALA A 171 -36.42 -9.73 13.25
N THR A 172 -36.08 -10.03 14.50
CA THR A 172 -34.95 -9.40 15.18
C THR A 172 -34.12 -10.41 15.95
N ALA A 173 -32.79 -10.15 16.00
CA ALA A 173 -31.86 -10.85 16.85
C ALA A 173 -31.02 -9.82 17.64
N ALA A 174 -31.14 -9.89 18.97
CA ALA A 174 -30.48 -8.94 19.85
C ALA A 174 -29.53 -9.66 20.80
N PRO A 175 -28.24 -9.29 20.81
CA PRO A 175 -27.28 -9.80 21.78
C PRO A 175 -27.58 -9.30 23.20
N PRO A 176 -26.94 -9.89 24.21
CA PRO A 176 -26.98 -9.37 25.59
C PRO A 176 -26.56 -7.90 25.63
N ALA A 177 -27.18 -7.14 26.52
CA ALA A 177 -26.84 -5.75 26.73
C ALA A 177 -25.36 -5.61 27.12
N GLN A 178 -24.66 -4.71 26.43
CA GLN A 178 -23.24 -4.44 26.67
C GLN A 178 -22.98 -2.96 26.42
N ARG A 179 -22.16 -2.37 27.29
CA ARG A 179 -21.73 -0.98 27.10
C ARG A 179 -20.67 -0.92 26.00
N ILE A 180 -20.97 -0.17 24.95
CA ILE A 180 -20.09 0.04 23.80
C ILE A 180 -19.75 1.54 23.74
N ASP A 181 -18.48 1.86 23.64
CA ASP A 181 -18.03 3.21 23.34
C ASP A 181 -18.12 3.44 21.83
N ALA A 182 -19.06 4.30 21.41
CA ALA A 182 -19.30 4.57 19.99
C ALA A 182 -18.06 5.14 19.27
N PHE A 183 -17.22 5.89 19.97
CA PHE A 183 -15.97 6.44 19.42
C PHE A 183 -14.95 5.31 19.13
N GLN A 184 -14.87 4.33 20.03
CA GLN A 184 -13.97 3.17 19.87
C GLN A 184 -14.54 2.08 18.95
N ALA A 185 -15.78 2.21 18.50
CA ALA A 185 -16.47 1.23 17.69
C ALA A 185 -17.13 1.87 16.45
N PRO A 186 -16.36 2.46 15.54
CA PRO A 186 -16.90 3.18 14.38
C PRO A 186 -17.57 2.28 13.37
N PHE A 187 -17.23 0.98 13.37
CA PHE A 187 -17.81 -0.03 12.48
C PHE A 187 -18.42 -1.18 13.26
N LEU A 188 -19.31 -1.90 12.57
CA LEU A 188 -19.83 -3.17 13.01
C LEU A 188 -19.77 -4.15 11.85
N GLN A 189 -19.27 -5.35 12.11
CA GLN A 189 -19.17 -6.42 11.13
C GLN A 189 -20.13 -7.56 11.43
N LEU A 190 -20.82 -8.01 10.40
CA LEU A 190 -21.51 -9.29 10.36
C LEU A 190 -20.74 -10.25 9.48
N ARG A 191 -20.46 -11.44 10.00
CA ARG A 191 -20.06 -12.59 9.19
C ARG A 191 -21.25 -13.53 9.15
N TRP A 192 -21.86 -13.65 7.98
CA TRP A 192 -23.14 -14.32 7.87
C TRP A 192 -23.43 -14.85 6.47
N ALA A 193 -24.35 -15.76 6.40
CA ALA A 193 -24.95 -16.22 5.16
C ALA A 193 -26.47 -16.20 5.30
N ALA A 194 -27.17 -16.06 4.20
CA ALA A 194 -28.63 -16.06 4.24
C ALA A 194 -29.21 -16.63 2.95
N THR A 195 -30.37 -17.25 3.05
CA THR A 195 -31.15 -17.79 1.92
C THR A 195 -32.62 -17.55 2.08
N GLY A 196 -33.29 -17.21 0.99
CA GLY A 196 -34.75 -17.09 0.98
C GLY A 196 -35.28 -15.88 1.75
N LEU A 197 -34.50 -14.82 1.93
CA LEU A 197 -34.93 -13.63 2.68
C LEU A 197 -35.95 -12.76 1.93
N GLY A 198 -36.14 -12.97 0.62
CA GLY A 198 -37.04 -12.13 -0.19
C GLY A 198 -36.51 -10.69 -0.32
N HIS A 199 -37.43 -9.72 -0.18
CA HIS A 199 -37.11 -8.28 -0.27
C HIS A 199 -36.80 -7.69 1.10
N VAL A 200 -35.93 -8.38 1.87
CA VAL A 200 -35.52 -7.93 3.20
C VAL A 200 -34.79 -6.60 3.14
N GLN A 201 -35.03 -5.75 4.15
CA GLN A 201 -34.29 -4.51 4.37
C GLN A 201 -33.61 -4.57 5.75
N PRO A 202 -32.44 -5.17 5.86
CA PRO A 202 -31.80 -5.34 7.15
C PRO A 202 -31.19 -4.02 7.65
N PHE A 203 -31.23 -3.83 8.97
CA PHE A 203 -30.60 -2.68 9.61
C PHE A 203 -30.14 -3.00 11.03
N ILE A 204 -29.14 -2.28 11.47
CA ILE A 204 -28.72 -2.25 12.87
C ILE A 204 -29.46 -1.11 13.57
N GLU A 205 -29.92 -1.37 14.77
CA GLU A 205 -30.58 -0.41 15.63
C GLU A 205 -29.98 -0.48 17.03
N TRP A 206 -29.91 0.67 17.71
CA TRP A 206 -29.28 0.73 19.03
C TRP A 206 -30.00 1.64 20.00
N THR A 207 -29.62 1.50 21.29
CA THR A 207 -30.03 2.39 22.38
C THR A 207 -28.79 3.01 23.04
N SER A 208 -28.99 4.09 23.76
CA SER A 208 -27.98 4.73 24.59
C SER A 208 -28.41 4.81 26.05
N GLY A 209 -27.50 5.23 26.93
CA GLY A 209 -27.81 5.45 28.34
C GLY A 209 -28.84 6.55 28.58
N THR A 210 -28.94 7.53 27.68
CA THR A 210 -29.92 8.62 27.75
C THR A 210 -31.20 8.35 26.98
N GLU A 211 -31.19 7.39 26.06
CA GLU A 211 -32.31 7.02 25.19
C GLU A 211 -32.44 5.50 25.19
N PRO A 212 -33.09 4.90 26.21
CA PRO A 212 -33.09 3.47 26.45
C PRO A 212 -33.99 2.67 25.52
N GLU A 213 -34.84 3.32 24.74
CA GLU A 213 -35.76 2.68 23.81
C GLU A 213 -35.19 2.69 22.39
N PHE A 214 -35.47 1.62 21.63
CA PHE A 214 -35.16 1.59 20.21
C PHE A 214 -36.00 2.60 19.43
N SER A 215 -35.40 3.27 18.45
CA SER A 215 -36.04 4.32 17.68
C SER A 215 -35.59 4.31 16.21
N PRO A 216 -36.50 4.62 15.27
CA PRO A 216 -36.10 4.80 13.86
C PRO A 216 -34.97 5.78 13.62
N ASP A 217 -34.79 6.74 14.54
CA ASP A 217 -33.72 7.76 14.45
C ASP A 217 -32.31 7.19 14.74
N ARG A 218 -32.19 5.95 15.12
CA ARG A 218 -30.93 5.25 15.43
C ARG A 218 -30.85 3.94 14.67
N ARG A 219 -30.87 4.07 13.33
CA ARG A 219 -30.80 2.93 12.39
C ARG A 219 -29.74 3.17 11.32
N VAL A 220 -29.01 2.13 10.99
CA VAL A 220 -28.16 2.08 9.80
C VAL A 220 -28.57 0.84 9.00
N TYR A 221 -29.02 1.04 7.78
CA TYR A 221 -29.36 -0.01 6.84
C TYR A 221 -28.10 -0.57 6.19
N PHE A 222 -28.11 -1.84 5.83
CA PHE A 222 -27.04 -2.49 5.11
C PHE A 222 -27.59 -3.45 4.06
N GLU A 223 -26.75 -3.80 3.08
CA GLU A 223 -27.14 -4.70 2.00
C GLU A 223 -27.27 -6.14 2.50
N PRO A 224 -28.35 -6.85 2.15
CA PRO A 224 -28.49 -8.27 2.48
C PRO A 224 -27.53 -9.12 1.67
N VAL A 225 -27.18 -10.29 2.22
CA VAL A 225 -26.47 -11.34 1.49
C VAL A 225 -27.46 -12.40 1.03
N GLU A 226 -27.15 -13.10 -0.06
CA GLU A 226 -27.88 -14.25 -0.54
C GLU A 226 -26.91 -15.37 -0.87
N GLY A 227 -27.14 -16.56 -0.32
CA GLY A 227 -26.32 -17.75 -0.53
C GLY A 227 -25.89 -18.42 0.77
N GLN A 228 -25.24 -19.58 0.62
CA GLN A 228 -24.79 -20.40 1.75
C GLN A 228 -23.36 -20.09 2.21
N ALA A 229 -22.59 -19.36 1.42
CA ALA A 229 -21.23 -18.98 1.78
C ALA A 229 -21.24 -17.80 2.77
N ILE A 230 -20.43 -17.91 3.82
CA ILE A 230 -20.28 -16.82 4.79
C ILE A 230 -19.64 -15.60 4.09
N ALA A 231 -20.36 -14.51 4.10
CA ALA A 231 -19.92 -13.20 3.64
C ALA A 231 -19.64 -12.27 4.84
N ALA A 232 -18.80 -11.27 4.63
CA ALA A 232 -18.53 -10.22 5.59
C ALA A 232 -19.24 -8.93 5.16
N THR A 233 -20.17 -8.46 5.97
CA THR A 233 -20.85 -7.18 5.77
C THR A 233 -20.36 -6.18 6.80
N MET A 234 -19.84 -5.06 6.34
CA MET A 234 -19.40 -3.96 7.20
C MET A 234 -20.46 -2.86 7.25
N VAL A 235 -20.81 -2.45 8.44
CA VAL A 235 -21.76 -1.36 8.68
C VAL A 235 -21.02 -0.17 9.26
N ALA A 236 -20.95 0.94 8.50
CA ALA A 236 -20.25 2.16 8.90
C ALA A 236 -21.13 3.00 9.85
N LEU A 237 -21.11 2.66 11.13
CA LEU A 237 -21.92 3.32 12.17
C LEU A 237 -21.43 4.76 12.42
N TRP A 238 -20.14 5.04 12.29
CA TRP A 238 -19.54 6.35 12.54
C TRP A 238 -20.16 7.49 11.70
N ARG A 239 -20.78 7.17 10.58
CA ARG A 239 -21.47 8.14 9.73
C ARG A 239 -22.78 8.63 10.30
N HIS A 240 -23.34 7.87 11.25
CA HIS A 240 -24.64 8.20 11.81
C HIS A 240 -24.48 9.22 12.93
N PRO A 241 -25.14 10.41 12.86
CA PRO A 241 -24.92 11.49 13.83
C PRO A 241 -25.31 11.15 15.27
N ARG A 242 -26.11 10.09 15.48
CA ARG A 242 -26.47 9.59 16.81
C ARG A 242 -25.67 8.38 17.27
N TRP A 243 -24.67 7.95 16.52
CA TRP A 243 -23.70 6.96 16.98
C TRP A 243 -22.62 7.65 17.79
N THR A 244 -22.94 7.99 19.05
CA THR A 244 -22.12 8.79 19.94
C THR A 244 -22.21 8.27 21.38
N ASN A 245 -21.21 8.58 22.19
CA ASN A 245 -21.14 8.23 23.60
C ASN A 245 -21.27 6.72 23.86
N ALA A 246 -21.97 6.35 24.93
CA ALA A 246 -22.16 4.95 25.32
C ALA A 246 -23.44 4.38 24.70
N VAL A 247 -23.29 3.40 23.84
CA VAL A 247 -24.35 2.53 23.32
C VAL A 247 -24.58 1.39 24.31
N THR A 248 -25.81 1.05 24.61
CA THR A 248 -26.14 0.08 25.68
C THR A 248 -26.79 -1.21 25.17
N ARG A 249 -27.50 -1.16 24.03
CA ARG A 249 -28.08 -2.33 23.38
C ARG A 249 -27.97 -2.20 21.88
N LEU A 250 -27.78 -3.32 21.21
CA LEU A 250 -27.79 -3.45 19.75
C LEU A 250 -28.86 -4.48 19.37
N ARG A 251 -29.39 -4.40 18.15
CA ARG A 251 -30.13 -5.50 17.53
C ARG A 251 -29.99 -5.48 16.01
N ILE A 252 -29.95 -6.65 15.42
CA ILE A 252 -30.11 -6.88 13.99
C ILE A 252 -31.58 -6.96 13.69
N ASN A 253 -32.04 -6.22 12.71
CA ASN A 253 -33.41 -6.26 12.24
C ASN A 253 -33.48 -6.79 10.81
N PHE A 254 -34.39 -7.68 10.54
CA PHE A 254 -34.70 -8.24 9.22
C PHE A 254 -36.10 -7.78 8.80
N ALA A 255 -36.23 -6.48 8.49
CA ALA A 255 -37.50 -5.90 8.07
C ALA A 255 -37.87 -6.38 6.66
N ASN A 256 -39.14 -6.66 6.46
CA ASN A 256 -39.72 -7.18 5.20
C ASN A 256 -39.15 -8.55 4.78
N ALA A 257 -38.62 -9.33 5.72
CA ALA A 257 -38.11 -10.66 5.42
C ALA A 257 -39.27 -11.62 5.03
N ALA A 258 -38.95 -12.54 4.12
CA ALA A 258 -39.90 -13.62 3.81
C ALA A 258 -39.88 -14.64 4.96
N PRO A 259 -41.06 -15.05 5.48
CA PRO A 259 -41.14 -16.14 6.45
C PRO A 259 -40.58 -17.45 5.87
N GLY A 260 -39.80 -18.19 6.67
CA GLY A 260 -39.03 -19.36 6.22
C GLY A 260 -37.65 -19.04 5.70
N GLY A 261 -37.27 -17.76 5.59
CA GLY A 261 -35.92 -17.33 5.30
C GLY A 261 -34.95 -17.82 6.39
N ARG A 262 -33.73 -18.18 5.98
CA ARG A 262 -32.70 -18.74 6.88
C ARG A 262 -31.49 -17.84 6.93
N VAL A 263 -30.94 -17.67 8.13
CA VAL A 263 -29.72 -16.90 8.39
C VAL A 263 -28.76 -17.79 9.15
N THR A 264 -27.51 -17.84 8.68
CA THR A 264 -26.39 -18.40 9.43
C THR A 264 -25.54 -17.25 9.93
N LEU A 265 -25.48 -17.06 11.25
CA LEU A 265 -24.65 -16.03 11.87
C LEU A 265 -23.37 -16.67 12.42
N GLN A 266 -22.25 -16.37 11.78
CA GLN A 266 -20.93 -16.82 12.25
C GLN A 266 -20.38 -15.90 13.32
N ALA A 267 -20.48 -14.58 13.12
CA ALA A 267 -20.02 -13.58 14.08
C ALA A 267 -20.73 -12.23 13.87
N PHE A 268 -20.82 -11.47 14.95
CA PHE A 268 -21.35 -10.12 15.01
C PHE A 268 -20.53 -9.33 16.02
N PHE A 269 -19.80 -8.30 15.58
CA PHE A 269 -18.87 -7.60 16.45
C PHE A 269 -18.60 -6.17 15.98
N THR A 270 -18.29 -5.30 16.94
CA THR A 270 -17.83 -3.95 16.66
C THR A 270 -16.36 -3.96 16.29
N GLN A 271 -15.97 -3.07 15.41
CA GLN A 271 -14.57 -2.83 15.04
C GLN A 271 -14.24 -1.34 15.16
N TYR A 272 -13.08 -1.04 15.70
CA TYR A 272 -12.41 0.20 15.38
C TYR A 272 -11.43 -0.09 14.26
N ASP A 273 -10.64 0.82 13.86
CA ASP A 273 -9.88 0.65 12.66
C ASP A 273 -9.26 -0.70 12.42
N THR A 274 -9.54 -1.23 11.31
CA THR A 274 -8.80 -2.26 10.65
C THR A 274 -8.75 -2.00 9.15
N ARG A 275 -9.22 -0.83 8.74
CA ARG A 275 -9.34 -0.40 7.35
C ARG A 275 -8.26 0.62 7.06
N HIS A 276 -7.11 0.13 6.59
CA HIS A 276 -6.03 1.01 6.15
C HIS A 276 -6.47 1.88 4.99
N ASN A 277 -6.22 3.17 5.09
CA ASN A 277 -6.67 4.17 4.12
C ASN A 277 -5.83 4.22 2.83
N ILE A 278 -4.87 3.30 2.68
CA ILE A 278 -3.99 3.16 1.51
C ILE A 278 -4.22 1.85 0.73
N ASN A 279 -4.96 0.88 1.27
CA ASN A 279 -5.09 -0.45 0.68
C ASN A 279 -5.72 -0.43 -0.71
N SER A 280 -6.80 0.31 -0.87
CA SER A 280 -7.53 0.40 -2.13
C SER A 280 -6.67 1.03 -3.24
N GLN A 281 -5.88 2.04 -2.89
CA GLN A 281 -4.94 2.70 -3.81
C GLN A 281 -3.84 1.72 -4.24
N ASN A 282 -3.22 1.02 -3.29
CA ASN A 282 -2.16 0.06 -3.57
C ASN A 282 -2.66 -1.12 -4.41
N PHE A 283 -3.88 -1.57 -4.18
CA PHE A 283 -4.50 -2.61 -5.02
C PHE A 283 -4.66 -2.15 -6.48
N VAL A 284 -5.13 -0.93 -6.72
CA VAL A 284 -5.26 -0.37 -8.07
C VAL A 284 -3.90 -0.27 -8.76
N ARG A 285 -2.90 0.30 -8.08
CA ARG A 285 -1.53 0.45 -8.59
C ARG A 285 -0.91 -0.91 -8.91
N GLY A 286 -1.02 -1.85 -7.99
CA GLY A 286 -0.47 -3.20 -8.15
C GLY A 286 -1.09 -3.95 -9.33
N CYS A 287 -2.41 -3.95 -9.45
CA CYS A 287 -3.10 -4.59 -10.58
C CYS A 287 -2.73 -3.95 -11.93
N ALA A 288 -2.66 -2.61 -11.99
CA ALA A 288 -2.24 -1.90 -13.19
C ALA A 288 -0.80 -2.28 -13.59
N THR A 289 0.11 -2.30 -12.63
CA THR A 289 1.50 -2.67 -12.85
C THR A 289 1.64 -4.11 -13.35
N VAL A 290 0.93 -5.06 -12.75
CA VAL A 290 0.92 -6.46 -13.22
C VAL A 290 0.49 -6.51 -14.69
N PHE A 291 -0.57 -5.82 -15.06
CA PHE A 291 -1.04 -5.80 -16.44
C PHE A 291 0.01 -5.20 -17.40
N TRP A 292 0.58 -4.05 -17.08
CA TRP A 292 1.57 -3.42 -17.98
C TRP A 292 2.85 -4.25 -18.14
N TRP A 293 3.27 -4.99 -17.10
CA TRP A 293 4.44 -5.88 -17.19
C TRP A 293 4.15 -7.22 -17.86
N THR A 294 2.92 -7.72 -17.77
CA THR A 294 2.61 -9.09 -18.21
C THR A 294 1.76 -9.17 -19.49
N GLY A 295 1.00 -8.12 -19.81
CA GLY A 295 0.03 -8.15 -20.90
C GLY A 295 -1.17 -9.07 -20.64
N ASP A 296 -1.37 -9.55 -19.40
CA ASP A 296 -2.39 -10.54 -19.06
C ASP A 296 -3.80 -9.93 -19.11
N LEU A 297 -4.46 -10.05 -20.26
CA LEU A 297 -5.82 -9.56 -20.47
C LEU A 297 -6.84 -10.29 -19.61
N ASP A 298 -6.65 -11.55 -19.30
CA ASP A 298 -7.58 -12.29 -18.45
C ASP A 298 -7.49 -11.83 -16.99
N PHE A 299 -6.29 -11.50 -16.52
CA PHE A 299 -6.10 -10.86 -15.24
C PHE A 299 -6.78 -9.48 -15.21
N LEU A 300 -6.60 -8.64 -16.24
CA LEU A 300 -7.23 -7.34 -16.35
C LEU A 300 -8.76 -7.45 -16.36
N ARG A 301 -9.32 -8.31 -17.20
CA ARG A 301 -10.79 -8.54 -17.31
C ARG A 301 -11.42 -8.94 -15.97
N ARG A 302 -10.75 -9.82 -15.21
CA ARG A 302 -11.22 -10.26 -13.90
C ARG A 302 -11.15 -9.17 -12.83
N ASN A 303 -10.15 -8.30 -12.89
CA ASN A 303 -9.88 -7.35 -11.81
C ASN A 303 -10.29 -5.91 -12.08
N ILE A 304 -10.56 -5.51 -13.32
CA ILE A 304 -10.83 -4.09 -13.64
C ILE A 304 -12.02 -3.51 -12.86
N ASN A 305 -13.12 -4.25 -12.74
CA ASN A 305 -14.27 -3.78 -11.98
C ASN A 305 -13.99 -3.75 -10.47
N ARG A 306 -13.12 -4.63 -9.97
CA ARG A 306 -12.63 -4.59 -8.58
C ARG A 306 -11.77 -3.35 -8.34
N MET A 307 -10.86 -3.03 -9.27
CA MET A 307 -10.04 -1.81 -9.22
C MET A 307 -10.91 -0.55 -9.24
N ARG A 308 -11.93 -0.52 -10.11
CA ARG A 308 -12.91 0.56 -10.18
C ARG A 308 -13.69 0.72 -8.88
N SER A 309 -14.13 -0.39 -8.26
CA SER A 309 -14.80 -0.38 -6.96
C SER A 309 -13.88 0.09 -5.84
N ALA A 310 -12.63 -0.37 -5.83
CA ALA A 310 -11.63 0.06 -4.86
C ALA A 310 -11.36 1.58 -4.93
N LEU A 311 -11.26 2.12 -6.12
CA LEU A 311 -11.06 3.57 -6.31
C LEU A 311 -12.30 4.37 -5.88
N ARG A 312 -13.53 3.85 -6.18
CA ARG A 312 -14.78 4.47 -5.71
C ARG A 312 -14.92 4.46 -4.20
N TYR A 313 -14.45 3.40 -3.54
CA TYR A 313 -14.40 3.36 -2.09
C TYR A 313 -13.63 4.56 -1.53
N VAL A 314 -12.45 4.86 -2.08
CA VAL A 314 -11.68 6.04 -1.67
C VAL A 314 -12.43 7.34 -1.98
N MET A 315 -13.05 7.43 -3.14
CA MET A 315 -13.83 8.60 -3.56
C MET A 315 -15.01 8.89 -2.62
N THR A 316 -15.67 7.86 -2.12
CA THR A 316 -16.91 7.97 -1.32
C THR A 316 -16.64 7.85 0.18
N GLU A 317 -16.05 6.74 0.65
CA GLU A 317 -15.81 6.50 2.07
C GLU A 317 -14.80 7.49 2.64
N HIS A 318 -13.69 7.66 1.96
CA HIS A 318 -12.67 8.64 2.31
C HIS A 318 -12.97 10.04 1.75
N GLN A 319 -14.17 10.27 1.23
CA GLN A 319 -14.68 11.55 0.73
C GLN A 319 -13.72 12.27 -0.25
N ALA A 320 -12.82 11.52 -0.90
CA ALA A 320 -11.78 12.12 -1.72
C ALA A 320 -12.34 12.82 -2.96
N LEU A 321 -13.52 12.40 -3.48
CA LEU A 321 -14.17 13.05 -4.61
C LEU A 321 -14.66 14.46 -4.28
N THR A 322 -15.09 14.71 -3.04
CA THR A 322 -15.66 16.01 -2.62
C THR A 322 -14.62 16.90 -1.96
N ARG A 323 -13.63 16.32 -1.29
CA ARG A 323 -12.58 17.04 -0.57
C ARG A 323 -11.31 17.27 -1.38
N ASN A 324 -11.12 16.51 -2.47
CA ASN A 324 -9.88 16.43 -3.24
C ASN A 324 -8.65 15.99 -2.41
N VAL A 325 -8.87 15.40 -1.26
CA VAL A 325 -7.86 14.77 -0.38
C VAL A 325 -8.50 13.58 0.32
N VAL A 326 -7.69 12.62 0.75
CA VAL A 326 -8.17 11.46 1.51
C VAL A 326 -8.49 11.88 2.94
N PHE A 327 -9.71 11.60 3.35
CA PHE A 327 -10.23 11.87 4.68
C PHE A 327 -10.57 10.55 5.39
N THR A 328 -10.13 10.40 6.62
CA THR A 328 -10.52 9.29 7.47
C THR A 328 -11.30 9.82 8.66
N GLY A 329 -12.60 9.48 8.72
CA GLY A 329 -13.53 9.99 9.72
C GLY A 329 -13.65 9.10 10.97
N TRP A 330 -12.80 8.08 11.10
CA TRP A 330 -12.78 7.13 12.21
C TRP A 330 -11.37 7.02 12.78
N ILE A 331 -11.28 6.47 13.98
CA ILE A 331 -10.00 6.23 14.63
C ILE A 331 -9.21 5.11 13.93
N GLY A 332 -7.88 5.20 13.99
CA GLY A 332 -7.00 4.20 13.42
C GLY A 332 -6.98 2.87 14.15
N HIS A 333 -6.21 1.92 13.62
CA HIS A 333 -6.16 0.54 14.14
C HIS A 333 -5.65 0.44 15.58
N ASP A 334 -4.88 1.40 16.06
CA ASP A 334 -4.49 1.49 17.47
C ASP A 334 -5.56 2.17 18.36
N GLY A 335 -6.64 2.63 17.77
CA GLY A 335 -7.74 3.27 18.48
C GLY A 335 -7.40 4.64 19.06
N ARG A 336 -6.39 5.34 18.48
CA ARG A 336 -5.87 6.61 18.99
C ARG A 336 -5.38 7.49 17.87
N THR A 337 -5.31 8.79 18.11
CA THR A 337 -4.78 9.76 17.15
C THR A 337 -3.42 10.31 17.56
N GLY A 338 -2.99 10.10 18.77
CA GLY A 338 -1.71 10.59 19.26
C GLY A 338 -1.69 10.72 20.76
N LEU A 339 -0.57 11.12 21.29
CA LEU A 339 -0.38 11.38 22.70
C LEU A 339 0.11 12.80 22.88
N ARG A 340 -0.49 13.51 23.81
CA ARG A 340 0.03 14.77 24.34
C ARG A 340 0.58 14.51 25.73
N ARG A 341 1.77 15.03 26.00
CA ARG A 341 2.32 15.05 27.37
C ARG A 341 1.86 16.32 28.08
N ASN A 342 1.18 16.17 29.18
CA ASN A 342 0.75 17.28 30.03
C ASN A 342 1.92 17.83 30.89
N ALA A 343 1.77 19.01 31.46
CA ALA A 343 2.80 19.64 32.27
C ALA A 343 3.19 18.82 33.52
N ASP A 344 2.30 17.99 34.03
CA ASP A 344 2.53 17.07 35.16
C ASP A 344 3.21 15.74 34.75
N GLY A 345 3.57 15.60 33.48
CA GLY A 345 4.18 14.39 32.93
C GLY A 345 3.19 13.28 32.56
N SER A 346 1.91 13.44 32.86
CA SER A 346 0.88 12.51 32.41
C SER A 346 0.70 12.57 30.89
N LYS A 347 0.20 11.48 30.30
CA LYS A 347 -0.08 11.38 28.86
C LYS A 347 -1.59 11.48 28.63
N GLN A 348 -1.98 12.36 27.71
CA GLN A 348 -3.35 12.48 27.24
C GLN A 348 -3.45 11.88 25.84
N ILE A 349 -4.37 10.94 25.66
CA ILE A 349 -4.73 10.44 24.33
C ILE A 349 -5.64 11.49 23.68
N LEU A 350 -5.27 11.94 22.50
CA LEU A 350 -6.05 12.92 21.76
C LEU A 350 -7.29 12.26 21.16
N SER A 351 -8.36 13.04 21.06
CA SER A 351 -9.65 12.58 20.55
C SER A 351 -9.81 12.76 19.04
N GLY A 352 -8.75 13.04 18.32
CA GLY A 352 -8.78 13.12 16.87
C GLY A 352 -9.07 11.77 16.22
N HIS A 353 -9.06 11.73 14.92
CA HIS A 353 -9.36 10.53 14.14
C HIS A 353 -8.15 10.12 13.31
N GLY A 354 -7.88 8.82 13.23
CA GLY A 354 -7.02 8.31 12.22
C GLY A 354 -5.60 7.95 12.60
N ILE A 355 -5.26 7.78 13.86
CA ILE A 355 -4.01 7.10 14.20
C ILE A 355 -4.02 5.70 13.60
N GLY A 356 -2.89 5.33 12.97
CA GLY A 356 -2.67 3.99 12.48
C GLY A 356 -3.61 3.57 11.35
N ASN A 357 -4.20 4.51 10.62
CA ASN A 357 -5.03 4.20 9.46
C ASN A 357 -4.24 3.80 8.23
N ASN A 358 -2.94 3.75 8.35
CA ASN A 358 -2.02 3.22 7.37
C ASN A 358 -0.96 2.35 8.06
N TYR A 359 0.13 2.10 7.40
CA TYR A 359 1.19 1.20 7.85
C TYR A 359 2.10 1.76 8.97
N TRP A 360 1.97 3.04 9.30
CA TRP A 360 2.85 3.73 10.26
C TRP A 360 2.27 3.72 11.68
N ASP A 361 2.53 2.66 12.44
CA ASP A 361 1.88 2.34 13.72
C ASP A 361 2.07 3.39 14.82
N LEU A 362 3.21 4.09 14.83
CA LEU A 362 3.56 5.03 15.91
C LEU A 362 3.25 6.48 15.58
N LEU A 363 2.94 6.78 14.34
CA LEU A 363 2.70 8.13 13.87
C LEU A 363 1.20 8.38 13.73
N PRO A 364 0.65 9.47 14.26
CA PRO A 364 -0.72 9.84 13.97
C PRO A 364 -0.86 10.25 12.50
N PHE A 365 -1.48 9.37 11.73
CA PHE A 365 -1.97 9.58 10.38
C PHE A 365 -3.50 9.47 10.38
N GLY A 366 -4.14 10.07 9.41
CA GLY A 366 -5.59 10.02 9.26
C GLY A 366 -6.21 11.40 9.33
N HIS A 367 -7.50 11.48 9.61
CA HIS A 367 -8.34 12.64 9.36
C HIS A 367 -8.10 13.17 7.94
N LEU A 368 -7.43 14.32 7.74
CA LEU A 368 -6.96 14.73 6.41
C LEU A 368 -5.52 14.22 6.25
N ASP A 369 -5.34 13.16 5.47
CA ASP A 369 -4.12 12.37 5.42
C ASP A 369 -3.32 12.66 4.14
N CYS A 370 -2.13 13.24 4.31
CA CYS A 370 -1.26 13.57 3.18
C CYS A 370 -0.70 12.33 2.51
N TYR A 371 -0.27 11.34 3.30
CA TYR A 371 0.34 10.12 2.77
C TYR A 371 -0.64 9.33 1.91
N ALA A 372 -1.84 9.08 2.44
CA ALA A 372 -2.90 8.42 1.68
C ALA A 372 -3.34 9.22 0.45
N THR A 373 -3.26 10.55 0.49
CA THR A 373 -3.59 11.43 -0.65
C THR A 373 -2.56 11.31 -1.77
N VAL A 374 -1.27 11.22 -1.45
CA VAL A 374 -0.19 10.98 -2.44
C VAL A 374 -0.40 9.64 -3.13
N GLN A 375 -0.67 8.57 -2.37
CA GLN A 375 -0.96 7.25 -2.92
C GLN A 375 -2.24 7.24 -3.79
N TYR A 376 -3.25 8.01 -3.37
CA TYR A 376 -4.48 8.16 -4.15
C TYR A 376 -4.25 8.86 -5.48
N TYR A 377 -3.44 9.92 -5.50
CA TYR A 377 -3.08 10.62 -6.73
C TYR A 377 -2.42 9.67 -7.74
N ASP A 378 -1.47 8.84 -7.29
CA ASP A 378 -0.80 7.87 -8.17
C ASP A 378 -1.77 6.78 -8.66
N ALA A 379 -2.68 6.32 -7.82
CA ALA A 379 -3.74 5.38 -8.21
C ALA A 379 -4.72 5.98 -9.24
N LEU A 380 -5.04 7.28 -9.13
CA LEU A 380 -5.83 7.99 -10.14
C LEU A 380 -5.11 8.04 -11.49
N GLN A 381 -3.80 8.31 -11.50
CA GLN A 381 -2.98 8.30 -12.72
C GLN A 381 -2.93 6.90 -13.34
N ALA A 382 -2.79 5.86 -12.53
CA ALA A 382 -2.81 4.47 -12.99
C ALA A 382 -4.16 4.11 -13.62
N MET A 383 -5.27 4.45 -12.96
CA MET A 383 -6.62 4.18 -13.49
C MET A 383 -6.91 4.98 -14.76
N LEU A 384 -6.55 6.26 -14.78
CA LEU A 384 -6.67 7.12 -15.96
C LEU A 384 -5.99 6.51 -17.18
N ARG A 385 -4.76 6.06 -17.00
CA ARG A 385 -4.01 5.41 -18.06
C ARG A 385 -4.68 4.12 -18.53
N LEU A 386 -5.13 3.25 -17.60
CA LEU A 386 -5.84 2.01 -17.95
C LEU A 386 -7.15 2.26 -18.69
N GLU A 387 -7.97 3.21 -18.26
CA GLU A 387 -9.23 3.51 -18.94
C GLU A 387 -8.98 4.09 -20.34
N ARG A 388 -7.93 4.86 -20.54
CA ARG A 388 -7.48 5.30 -21.88
C ARG A 388 -7.01 4.15 -22.75
N ASP A 389 -6.20 3.25 -22.20
CA ASP A 389 -5.75 2.03 -22.90
C ASP A 389 -6.96 1.17 -23.31
N ILE A 390 -7.90 0.93 -22.39
CA ILE A 390 -9.13 0.17 -22.67
C ILE A 390 -9.99 0.83 -23.75
N ALA A 391 -10.14 2.14 -23.71
CA ALA A 391 -10.92 2.87 -24.71
C ALA A 391 -10.32 2.81 -26.13
N THR A 392 -9.00 2.70 -26.24
CA THR A 392 -8.30 2.57 -27.52
C THR A 392 -8.18 1.13 -28.04
N HIS A 393 -8.52 0.13 -27.20
CA HIS A 393 -8.38 -1.29 -27.50
C HIS A 393 -9.70 -2.06 -27.25
N PRO A 394 -10.76 -1.79 -28.05
CA PRO A 394 -12.04 -2.49 -27.88
C PRO A 394 -11.94 -4.02 -28.09
N GLU A 395 -10.96 -4.46 -28.85
CA GLU A 395 -10.64 -5.89 -29.07
C GLU A 395 -10.23 -6.61 -27.78
N TRP A 396 -9.80 -5.92 -26.75
CA TRP A 396 -9.49 -6.54 -25.45
C TRP A 396 -10.73 -7.04 -24.70
N GLN A 397 -11.94 -6.64 -25.12
CA GLN A 397 -13.21 -7.05 -24.51
C GLN A 397 -13.21 -6.89 -22.98
N VAL A 398 -12.61 -5.81 -22.47
CA VAL A 398 -12.60 -5.50 -21.04
C VAL A 398 -14.00 -5.05 -20.62
N PRO A 399 -14.54 -5.55 -19.48
CA PRO A 399 -15.84 -5.13 -18.99
C PRO A 399 -15.96 -3.61 -18.86
N GLY A 400 -17.02 -3.06 -19.45
CA GLY A 400 -17.41 -1.66 -19.33
C GLY A 400 -18.58 -1.46 -18.36
N GLY A 401 -19.56 -0.65 -18.76
CA GLY A 401 -20.80 -0.41 -18.02
C GLY A 401 -20.66 0.69 -16.97
N VAL A 402 -21.56 0.67 -15.98
CA VAL A 402 -21.68 1.75 -14.97
C VAL A 402 -20.46 1.93 -14.08
N LEU A 403 -19.58 0.93 -14.02
CA LEU A 403 -18.36 1.01 -13.21
C LEU A 403 -17.20 1.66 -13.97
N ALA A 404 -17.22 1.74 -15.29
CA ALA A 404 -16.16 2.40 -16.05
C ALA A 404 -16.06 3.89 -15.68
N PHE A 405 -14.84 4.38 -15.62
CA PHE A 405 -14.60 5.79 -15.38
C PHE A 405 -14.48 6.53 -16.72
N ASP A 406 -14.96 7.76 -16.75
CA ASP A 406 -14.63 8.72 -17.79
C ASP A 406 -13.17 9.19 -17.58
N PRO A 407 -12.25 8.97 -18.56
CA PRO A 407 -10.86 9.41 -18.43
C PRO A 407 -10.71 10.92 -18.18
N ASP A 408 -11.54 11.75 -18.80
CA ASP A 408 -11.46 13.20 -18.61
C ASP A 408 -11.90 13.62 -17.20
N MET A 409 -12.84 12.89 -16.61
CA MET A 409 -13.20 13.07 -15.20
C MET A 409 -12.03 12.72 -14.29
N LEU A 410 -11.37 11.56 -14.51
CA LEU A 410 -10.21 11.14 -13.70
C LEU A 410 -9.06 12.14 -13.80
N GLU A 411 -8.78 12.67 -15.01
CA GLU A 411 -7.72 13.66 -15.24
C GLU A 411 -7.99 14.96 -14.47
N ARG A 412 -9.22 15.50 -14.60
CA ARG A 412 -9.61 16.71 -13.85
C ARG A 412 -9.56 16.48 -12.34
N HIS A 413 -10.01 15.32 -11.88
CA HIS A 413 -9.99 15.00 -10.46
C HIS A 413 -8.57 14.83 -9.93
N ALA A 414 -7.69 14.14 -10.64
CA ALA A 414 -6.28 14.01 -10.28
C ALA A 414 -5.59 15.39 -10.19
N ALA A 415 -5.88 16.30 -11.13
CA ALA A 415 -5.38 17.67 -11.08
C ALA A 415 -5.88 18.43 -9.84
N ALA A 416 -7.16 18.26 -9.48
CA ALA A 416 -7.75 18.87 -8.28
C ALA A 416 -7.13 18.30 -7.00
N VAL A 417 -6.92 16.99 -6.94
CA VAL A 417 -6.25 16.31 -5.81
C VAL A 417 -4.82 16.83 -5.62
N LYS A 418 -4.06 16.94 -6.70
CA LYS A 418 -2.72 17.51 -6.65
C LYS A 418 -2.73 18.96 -6.16
N ALA A 419 -3.61 19.79 -6.70
CA ALA A 419 -3.70 21.20 -6.32
C ALA A 419 -4.07 21.37 -4.85
N GLU A 420 -5.12 20.67 -4.40
CA GLU A 420 -5.61 20.78 -3.03
C GLU A 420 -4.61 20.20 -2.01
N GLY A 421 -4.00 19.05 -2.32
CA GLY A 421 -3.00 18.46 -1.44
C GLY A 421 -1.76 19.34 -1.27
N ASN A 422 -1.27 19.97 -2.36
CA ASN A 422 -0.17 20.93 -2.27
C ASN A 422 -0.54 22.18 -1.46
N ARG A 423 -1.79 22.60 -1.51
CA ARG A 423 -2.29 23.75 -0.73
C ARG A 423 -2.46 23.40 0.77
N LEU A 424 -3.05 22.24 1.04
CA LEU A 424 -3.49 21.88 2.39
C LEU A 424 -2.35 21.35 3.26
N PHE A 425 -1.50 20.51 2.68
CA PHE A 425 -0.47 19.79 3.45
C PHE A 425 0.91 20.47 3.40
N TRP A 426 1.06 21.52 2.61
CA TRP A 426 2.32 22.25 2.58
C TRP A 426 2.49 23.15 3.81
N ASN A 427 3.58 22.93 4.55
CA ASN A 427 3.96 23.80 5.64
C ASN A 427 4.99 24.84 5.14
N PRO A 428 4.62 26.11 4.94
CA PRO A 428 5.54 27.12 4.42
C PRO A 428 6.68 27.46 5.39
N GLU A 429 6.52 27.25 6.70
CA GLU A 429 7.57 27.51 7.68
C GLU A 429 8.68 26.48 7.61
N THR A 430 8.33 25.21 7.40
CA THR A 430 9.28 24.11 7.29
C THR A 430 9.66 23.78 5.85
N GLY A 431 8.89 24.27 4.86
CA GLY A 431 9.12 24.04 3.43
C GLY A 431 9.02 22.57 3.04
N ARG A 432 8.06 21.82 3.61
CA ARG A 432 7.81 20.41 3.36
C ARG A 432 6.35 20.07 3.65
N PHE A 433 5.92 18.90 3.19
CA PHE A 433 4.58 18.38 3.51
C PHE A 433 4.52 17.86 4.95
N VAL A 434 3.42 18.16 5.62
CA VAL A 434 3.04 17.56 6.91
C VAL A 434 2.44 16.17 6.68
N ALA A 435 2.46 15.33 7.72
CA ALA A 435 1.89 13.98 7.61
C ALA A 435 0.36 14.01 7.49
N CYS A 436 -0.30 14.83 8.31
CA CYS A 436 -1.76 15.00 8.28
C CYS A 436 -2.18 16.30 8.97
N VAL A 437 -3.45 16.66 8.77
CA VAL A 437 -4.18 17.66 9.56
C VAL A 437 -5.23 16.90 10.36
N ASP A 438 -5.10 16.91 11.69
CA ASP A 438 -5.95 16.13 12.58
C ASP A 438 -7.32 16.81 12.81
N ALA A 439 -8.20 16.12 13.51
CA ALA A 439 -9.58 16.56 13.78
C ALA A 439 -9.68 17.85 14.61
N ASP A 440 -8.68 18.13 15.42
CA ASP A 440 -8.56 19.38 16.19
C ASP A 440 -7.91 20.54 15.39
N GLY A 441 -7.62 20.31 14.11
CA GLY A 441 -6.97 21.27 13.22
C GLY A 441 -5.45 21.37 13.39
N LEU A 442 -4.83 20.54 14.23
CA LEU A 442 -3.38 20.51 14.37
C LEU A 442 -2.74 19.80 13.20
N THR A 443 -1.62 20.34 12.74
CA THR A 443 -0.78 19.71 11.72
C THR A 443 0.31 18.87 12.37
N HIS A 444 0.51 17.65 11.89
CA HIS A 444 1.56 16.76 12.36
C HIS A 444 2.74 16.78 11.39
N ASP A 445 3.75 17.57 11.72
CA ASP A 445 5.00 17.68 10.95
C ASP A 445 6.14 16.95 11.67
N TYR A 446 6.41 15.73 11.28
CA TYR A 446 7.51 14.91 11.83
C TYR A 446 8.81 15.09 11.05
N GLY A 447 8.84 15.90 9.99
CA GLY A 447 9.93 15.82 9.01
C GLY A 447 9.99 14.44 8.38
N PHE A 448 8.84 13.92 7.96
CA PHE A 448 8.71 12.58 7.40
C PHE A 448 9.28 12.56 5.98
N THR A 449 10.53 12.11 5.86
CA THR A 449 11.30 12.16 4.62
C THR A 449 10.68 11.28 3.55
N PHE A 450 10.21 10.09 3.92
CA PHE A 450 9.65 9.11 3.00
C PHE A 450 8.44 9.68 2.24
N LEU A 451 7.44 10.18 2.97
CA LEU A 451 6.27 10.84 2.37
C LEU A 451 6.66 11.94 1.38
N ASN A 452 7.62 12.80 1.78
CA ASN A 452 8.03 13.94 0.99
C ASN A 452 8.78 13.51 -0.29
N LEU A 453 9.61 12.48 -0.19
CA LEU A 453 10.33 11.92 -1.34
C LEU A 453 9.40 11.20 -2.31
N GLU A 454 8.41 10.45 -1.80
CA GLU A 454 7.35 9.86 -2.63
C GLU A 454 6.53 10.91 -3.36
N ALA A 455 6.12 11.98 -2.67
CA ALA A 455 5.38 13.07 -3.29
C ALA A 455 6.13 13.69 -4.48
N VAL A 456 7.47 13.75 -4.41
CA VAL A 456 8.32 14.18 -5.53
C VAL A 456 8.43 13.07 -6.59
N ALA A 457 8.68 11.84 -6.17
CA ALA A 457 8.87 10.70 -7.09
C ALA A 457 7.62 10.42 -7.93
N MET A 458 6.43 10.58 -7.34
CA MET A 458 5.12 10.38 -7.99
C MET A 458 4.56 11.63 -8.70
N ASP A 459 5.35 12.69 -8.87
CA ASP A 459 4.92 13.95 -9.50
C ASP A 459 3.74 14.67 -8.79
N PHE A 460 3.51 14.35 -7.52
CA PHE A 460 2.49 15.03 -6.71
C PHE A 460 2.93 16.43 -6.29
N ALA A 461 4.18 16.59 -5.84
CA ALA A 461 4.73 17.87 -5.47
C ALA A 461 4.80 18.83 -6.68
N THR A 462 4.63 20.14 -6.44
CA THR A 462 4.97 21.16 -7.44
C THR A 462 6.49 21.22 -7.62
N ALA A 463 6.98 21.81 -8.70
CA ALA A 463 8.43 21.96 -8.93
C ALA A 463 9.12 22.77 -7.82
N GLU A 464 8.43 23.79 -7.30
CA GLU A 464 8.92 24.60 -6.18
C GLU A 464 8.99 23.79 -4.89
N HIS A 465 7.92 23.07 -4.55
CA HIS A 465 7.88 22.19 -3.37
C HIS A 465 8.92 21.08 -3.48
N ALA A 466 9.06 20.44 -4.62
CA ALA A 466 10.06 19.41 -4.88
C ALA A 466 11.49 19.94 -4.65
N THR A 467 11.80 21.14 -5.14
CA THR A 467 13.09 21.78 -4.92
C THR A 467 13.35 22.06 -3.43
N SER A 468 12.34 22.59 -2.71
CA SER A 468 12.44 22.84 -1.27
C SER A 468 12.67 21.55 -0.47
N ILE A 469 11.95 20.48 -0.81
CA ILE A 469 12.07 19.16 -0.17
C ILE A 469 13.48 18.61 -0.40
N LEU A 470 13.98 18.63 -1.64
CA LEU A 470 15.31 18.08 -1.94
C LEU A 470 16.43 18.89 -1.29
N ASN A 471 16.32 20.22 -1.20
CA ASN A 471 17.28 21.05 -0.50
C ASN A 471 17.30 20.74 1.01
N TRP A 472 16.15 20.44 1.61
CA TRP A 472 16.09 19.99 2.99
C TRP A 472 16.72 18.61 3.18
N VAL A 473 16.28 17.61 2.43
CA VAL A 473 16.76 16.22 2.57
C VAL A 473 18.26 16.11 2.22
N ALA A 474 18.74 16.85 1.23
CA ALA A 474 20.17 16.89 0.88
C ALA A 474 21.04 17.63 1.92
N GLY A 475 20.43 18.33 2.88
CA GLY A 475 21.14 19.06 3.92
C GLY A 475 21.59 20.47 3.53
N ASP A 476 21.18 20.96 2.37
CA ASP A 476 21.48 22.33 1.90
C ASP A 476 20.66 23.35 2.68
N ARG A 477 19.51 22.95 3.20
CA ARG A 477 18.61 23.77 4.01
C ARG A 477 18.37 23.13 5.39
N VAL A 478 18.33 23.96 6.40
CA VAL A 478 18.06 23.59 7.80
C VAL A 478 16.62 23.95 8.14
N VAL A 479 15.93 23.09 8.89
CA VAL A 479 14.60 23.34 9.43
C VAL A 479 14.70 23.48 10.94
N ALA A 480 14.26 24.63 11.45
CA ALA A 480 14.30 24.90 12.89
C ALA A 480 13.44 23.88 13.67
N GLY A 481 13.98 23.38 14.77
CA GLY A 481 13.30 22.38 15.61
C GLY A 481 13.45 20.93 15.16
N ASP A 482 14.08 20.67 14.00
CA ASP A 482 14.43 19.30 13.63
C ASP A 482 15.59 18.80 14.49
N THR A 483 15.50 17.54 14.92
CA THR A 483 16.54 16.84 15.70
C THR A 483 17.71 16.46 14.78
N ALA A 484 17.41 15.92 13.58
CA ALA A 484 18.39 15.59 12.58
C ALA A 484 18.42 16.65 11.48
N GLN A 485 19.61 17.16 11.18
CA GLN A 485 19.81 18.23 10.19
C GLN A 485 21.05 17.94 9.35
N ARG A 486 21.10 18.49 8.14
CA ARG A 486 22.25 18.37 7.24
C ARG A 486 22.70 16.92 7.05
N ALA A 487 23.98 16.63 7.20
CA ALA A 487 24.54 15.29 7.05
C ALA A 487 23.93 14.25 7.99
N ASP A 488 23.38 14.66 9.17
CA ASP A 488 22.76 13.72 10.11
C ASP A 488 21.45 13.11 9.58
N ILE A 489 20.81 13.70 8.58
CA ILE A 489 19.69 13.06 7.88
C ILE A 489 20.10 11.71 7.27
N TYR A 490 21.37 11.58 6.84
CA TYR A 490 21.98 10.34 6.33
C TYR A 490 22.90 9.65 7.32
N HIS A 491 22.66 9.82 8.61
CA HIS A 491 23.45 9.17 9.68
C HIS A 491 23.70 7.68 9.41
N TRP A 492 22.68 6.97 8.93
CA TRP A 492 22.74 5.55 8.66
C TRP A 492 23.37 5.19 7.31
N ARG A 493 23.72 6.16 6.50
CA ARG A 493 24.42 6.10 5.21
C ARG A 493 23.63 5.46 4.07
N PHE A 494 22.91 4.38 4.30
CA PHE A 494 22.14 3.69 3.26
C PHE A 494 20.88 4.46 2.83
N GLY A 495 20.32 5.28 3.68
CA GLY A 495 19.12 6.06 3.38
C GLY A 495 18.90 7.21 4.36
N PRO A 496 17.97 8.09 4.07
CA PRO A 496 17.60 9.16 4.99
C PRO A 496 16.89 8.59 6.22
N ARG A 497 16.99 9.28 7.35
CA ARG A 497 16.13 9.02 8.50
C ARG A 497 14.67 9.09 8.07
N ALA A 498 13.82 8.20 8.58
CA ALA A 498 12.40 8.21 8.27
C ALA A 498 11.73 9.52 8.71
N THR A 499 12.09 10.00 9.90
CA THR A 499 11.68 11.31 10.40
C THR A 499 12.92 12.11 10.84
N THR A 500 12.90 13.42 10.64
CA THR A 500 13.98 14.31 11.10
C THR A 500 13.67 14.99 12.42
N ARG A 501 12.42 14.99 12.83
CA ARG A 501 11.95 15.61 14.07
C ARG A 501 11.51 14.57 15.08
N ARG A 502 12.09 14.62 16.28
CA ARG A 502 11.58 13.86 17.41
C ARG A 502 10.37 14.58 18.00
N ASN A 503 9.22 13.91 18.02
CA ASN A 503 7.97 14.44 18.56
C ASN A 503 7.31 13.42 19.49
N ILE A 504 7.90 13.27 20.68
CA ILE A 504 7.54 12.22 21.63
C ILE A 504 6.15 12.42 22.25
N ASP A 505 5.56 13.62 22.16
CA ASP A 505 4.25 13.91 22.72
C ASP A 505 3.11 13.37 21.87
N TRP A 506 3.38 13.12 20.57
CA TRP A 506 2.38 12.68 19.61
C TRP A 506 2.47 11.20 19.25
N TYR A 507 3.62 10.54 19.50
CA TYR A 507 3.81 9.15 19.16
C TYR A 507 3.06 8.22 20.09
N PHE A 508 2.47 7.18 19.52
CA PHE A 508 1.94 6.08 20.29
C PHE A 508 3.05 5.05 20.59
N TRP A 509 3.43 4.94 21.85
CA TRP A 509 4.49 4.03 22.29
C TRP A 509 3.89 2.78 22.91
N ALA A 510 3.54 1.79 22.07
CA ALA A 510 2.94 0.53 22.51
C ALA A 510 3.89 -0.34 23.35
N TRP A 511 5.19 -0.25 23.05
CA TRP A 511 6.19 -1.13 23.68
C TRP A 511 6.87 -0.51 24.86
N SER A 512 7.11 0.77 24.86
CA SER A 512 7.85 1.49 25.92
C SER A 512 7.55 2.97 25.90
N GLY A 513 7.97 3.70 26.93
CA GLY A 513 7.93 5.16 26.90
C GLY A 513 8.99 5.74 25.95
N PRO A 514 8.73 6.87 25.30
CA PRO A 514 9.68 7.49 24.36
C PRO A 514 11.02 7.86 25.01
N GLU A 515 11.03 8.16 26.28
CA GLU A 515 12.22 8.48 27.07
C GLU A 515 13.22 7.31 27.19
N THR A 516 12.76 6.08 26.96
CA THR A 516 13.59 4.87 27.03
C THR A 516 14.23 4.50 25.71
N ILE A 517 13.75 5.08 24.59
CA ILE A 517 14.26 4.82 23.26
C ILE A 517 14.88 6.10 22.71
N PRO A 518 16.21 6.17 22.55
CA PRO A 518 16.88 7.31 21.93
C PRO A 518 16.42 7.50 20.49
N PHE A 519 16.43 8.77 20.03
CA PHE A 519 16.19 9.11 18.64
C PHE A 519 17.11 8.34 17.71
N GLY A 520 16.55 7.74 16.66
CA GLY A 520 17.26 6.89 15.72
C GLY A 520 17.23 5.38 16.04
N ASN A 521 16.70 4.98 17.20
CA ASN A 521 16.58 3.57 17.60
C ASN A 521 15.15 3.01 17.44
N GLN A 522 14.29 3.76 16.79
CA GLN A 522 12.97 3.32 16.30
C GLN A 522 12.83 3.82 14.86
N VAL A 523 12.38 2.95 13.95
CA VAL A 523 12.25 3.30 12.52
C VAL A 523 11.48 4.62 12.35
N GLN A 524 10.34 4.75 13.02
CA GLN A 524 9.46 5.90 12.89
C GLN A 524 9.87 7.12 13.75
N ASP A 525 10.97 7.04 14.49
CA ASP A 525 11.54 8.13 15.29
C ASP A 525 13.05 8.30 15.00
N GLY A 526 13.38 8.70 13.78
CA GLY A 526 14.74 8.99 13.34
C GLY A 526 15.57 7.77 12.91
N GLY A 527 14.98 6.58 12.88
CA GLY A 527 15.59 5.41 12.23
C GLY A 527 15.53 5.52 10.71
N ALA A 528 15.85 4.44 10.01
CA ALA A 528 15.85 4.43 8.55
C ALA A 528 15.48 3.04 7.99
N VAL A 529 14.92 3.02 6.79
CA VAL A 529 14.64 1.82 6.02
C VAL A 529 15.37 1.91 4.68
N LEU A 530 16.03 0.83 4.27
CA LEU A 530 16.81 0.83 3.03
C LEU A 530 15.95 1.16 1.81
N ALA A 531 14.71 0.65 1.77
CA ALA A 531 13.77 0.92 0.69
C ALA A 531 13.51 2.41 0.42
N PHE A 532 13.57 3.27 1.46
CA PHE A 532 13.36 4.72 1.30
C PHE A 532 14.41 5.37 0.39
N SER A 533 15.57 4.74 0.25
CA SER A 533 16.60 5.19 -0.69
C SER A 533 16.15 5.13 -2.14
N TYR A 534 15.21 4.26 -2.48
CA TYR A 534 14.67 4.21 -3.84
C TYR A 534 13.96 5.52 -4.22
N HIS A 535 13.08 6.01 -3.35
CA HIS A 535 12.38 7.27 -3.59
C HIS A 535 13.29 8.49 -3.44
N ASP A 536 14.29 8.43 -2.55
CA ASP A 536 15.34 9.46 -2.49
C ASP A 536 16.08 9.57 -3.83
N LEU A 537 16.52 8.45 -4.40
CA LEU A 537 17.21 8.42 -5.67
C LEU A 537 16.32 8.88 -6.85
N LEU A 538 15.04 8.46 -6.89
CA LEU A 538 14.11 8.93 -7.92
C LEU A 538 13.85 10.44 -7.82
N ALA A 539 13.59 10.93 -6.61
CA ALA A 539 13.37 12.34 -6.37
C ALA A 539 14.59 13.20 -6.72
N ARG A 540 15.80 12.74 -6.34
CA ARG A 540 17.06 13.39 -6.73
C ARG A 540 17.21 13.44 -8.23
N LEU A 541 16.97 12.33 -8.91
CA LEU A 541 17.08 12.27 -10.37
C LEU A 541 16.18 13.29 -11.06
N LYS A 542 14.98 13.49 -10.52
CA LYS A 542 14.02 14.47 -11.05
C LYS A 542 14.44 15.92 -10.81
N VAL A 543 14.97 16.25 -9.64
CA VAL A 543 15.19 17.62 -9.19
C VAL A 543 16.65 18.06 -9.32
N ARG A 544 17.59 17.17 -8.97
CA ARG A 544 19.03 17.48 -8.91
C ARG A 544 19.82 16.88 -10.05
N GLY A 545 19.22 15.95 -10.79
CA GLY A 545 19.78 15.33 -11.97
C GLY A 545 20.64 14.07 -11.69
N PRO A 546 21.13 13.46 -12.79
CA PRO A 546 21.76 12.14 -12.71
C PRO A 546 23.09 12.10 -11.97
N ASP A 547 23.90 13.15 -12.03
CA ASP A 547 25.20 13.18 -11.36
C ASP A 547 25.04 13.15 -9.82
N ASP A 548 24.12 13.96 -9.26
CA ASP A 548 23.82 13.96 -7.82
C ASP A 548 23.25 12.60 -7.38
N THR A 549 22.35 12.03 -8.18
CA THR A 549 21.76 10.71 -7.92
C THR A 549 22.82 9.62 -7.92
N TRP A 550 23.73 9.63 -8.87
CA TRP A 550 24.84 8.67 -8.95
C TRP A 550 25.78 8.80 -7.76
N GLN A 551 26.12 10.02 -7.37
CA GLN A 551 26.93 10.25 -6.18
C GLN A 551 26.24 9.65 -4.92
N ARG A 552 24.92 9.85 -4.78
CA ARG A 552 24.16 9.27 -3.66
C ARG A 552 24.11 7.75 -3.72
N LEU A 553 23.88 7.16 -4.88
CA LEU A 553 23.87 5.71 -5.06
C LEU A 553 25.24 5.09 -4.73
N ARG A 554 26.34 5.75 -5.10
CA ARG A 554 27.70 5.30 -4.74
C ARG A 554 27.92 5.23 -3.23
N GLU A 555 27.34 6.15 -2.45
CA GLU A 555 27.40 6.06 -0.98
C GLU A 555 26.66 4.83 -0.45
N VAL A 556 25.52 4.49 -1.02
CA VAL A 556 24.78 3.26 -0.68
C VAL A 556 25.61 2.02 -1.05
N ILE A 557 26.22 2.00 -2.22
CA ILE A 557 27.08 0.89 -2.67
C ILE A 557 28.28 0.72 -1.74
N ARG A 558 29.01 1.79 -1.41
CA ARG A 558 30.15 1.74 -0.48
C ARG A 558 29.76 1.24 0.90
N TRP A 559 28.61 1.72 1.41
CA TRP A 559 28.04 1.21 2.66
C TRP A 559 27.76 -0.30 2.58
N PHE A 560 27.18 -0.75 1.48
CA PHE A 560 26.88 -2.16 1.28
C PHE A 560 28.14 -3.02 1.20
N ASP A 561 29.20 -2.56 0.52
CA ASP A 561 30.49 -3.25 0.48
C ASP A 561 31.11 -3.41 1.87
N GLU A 562 31.04 -2.39 2.71
CA GLU A 562 31.47 -2.46 4.11
C GLU A 562 30.63 -3.48 4.91
N VAL A 563 29.31 -3.49 4.69
CA VAL A 563 28.39 -4.46 5.30
C VAL A 563 28.77 -5.89 4.90
N GLN A 564 29.06 -6.13 3.61
CA GLN A 564 29.47 -7.45 3.13
C GLN A 564 30.83 -7.84 3.71
N ALA A 565 31.79 -6.93 3.76
CA ALA A 565 33.11 -7.16 4.36
C ALA A 565 33.02 -7.50 5.87
N ALA A 566 32.05 -6.92 6.57
CA ALA A 566 31.79 -7.23 7.99
C ALA A 566 31.05 -8.57 8.19
N GLY A 567 30.49 -9.14 7.13
CA GLY A 567 29.70 -10.39 7.19
C GLY A 567 28.20 -10.20 7.43
N GLY A 568 27.65 -9.10 6.94
CA GLY A 568 26.23 -8.80 6.92
C GLY A 568 25.77 -7.70 7.88
N TYR A 569 24.52 -7.31 7.77
CA TYR A 569 23.94 -6.16 8.50
C TYR A 569 24.12 -6.24 10.01
N ARG A 570 23.79 -7.36 10.62
CA ARG A 570 23.86 -7.51 12.08
C ARG A 570 25.29 -7.39 12.61
N LYS A 571 26.27 -7.97 11.93
CA LYS A 571 27.69 -7.84 12.31
C LYS A 571 28.23 -6.43 12.07
N TYR A 572 27.80 -5.79 10.99
CA TYR A 572 28.25 -4.42 10.69
C TYR A 572 27.79 -3.42 11.76
N TYR A 573 26.54 -3.57 12.27
CA TYR A 573 25.98 -2.69 13.28
C TYR A 573 26.23 -3.15 14.73
N ASP A 574 26.84 -4.30 14.94
CA ASP A 574 27.24 -4.77 16.27
C ASP A 574 28.24 -3.78 16.90
N GLY A 575 27.93 -3.32 18.11
CA GLY A 575 28.72 -2.32 18.85
C GLY A 575 28.76 -0.90 18.24
N LYS A 576 28.12 -0.65 17.10
CA LYS A 576 28.01 0.69 16.48
C LYS A 576 26.76 1.45 16.91
N SER A 577 25.82 0.75 17.50
CA SER A 577 24.60 1.30 18.00
C SER A 577 24.09 0.45 19.14
N ARG A 578 23.04 0.91 19.82
CA ARG A 578 22.41 0.20 20.94
C ARG A 578 21.91 -1.19 20.51
N ASP A 579 21.89 -2.15 21.43
CA ASP A 579 21.25 -3.46 21.26
C ASP A 579 19.79 -3.27 20.76
N GLY A 580 19.40 -4.09 19.79
CA GLY A 580 18.07 -3.98 19.20
C GLY A 580 17.89 -2.89 18.15
N THR A 581 18.99 -2.39 17.56
CA THR A 581 18.91 -1.37 16.47
C THR A 581 18.28 -1.92 15.20
N MET A 582 18.40 -3.21 14.94
CA MET A 582 17.73 -3.87 13.83
C MET A 582 16.30 -4.22 14.22
N GLN A 583 15.33 -3.78 13.42
CA GLN A 583 13.94 -4.18 13.58
C GLN A 583 13.74 -5.59 13.02
N GLY A 584 12.99 -6.40 13.73
CA GLY A 584 12.60 -7.74 13.33
C GLY A 584 12.09 -8.55 14.54
N ALA A 585 11.18 -9.49 14.31
CA ALA A 585 10.59 -10.38 15.33
C ALA A 585 10.04 -9.66 16.59
N GLY A 586 9.44 -8.47 16.40
CA GLY A 586 8.83 -7.70 17.49
C GLY A 586 9.80 -7.00 18.43
N THR A 587 11.08 -6.90 18.06
CA THR A 587 12.08 -6.14 18.85
C THR A 587 12.11 -4.66 18.41
N PRO A 588 12.19 -3.71 19.35
CA PRO A 588 12.43 -2.31 19.01
C PRO A 588 13.73 -2.17 18.22
N GLY A 589 13.68 -1.46 17.11
CA GLY A 589 14.87 -1.21 16.29
C GLY A 589 14.68 0.00 15.39
N GLY A 590 15.80 0.65 15.07
CA GLY A 590 15.82 1.85 14.24
C GLY A 590 16.08 1.60 12.76
N LEU A 591 16.43 0.36 12.36
CA LEU A 591 16.89 0.05 11.01
C LEU A 591 16.06 -1.06 10.36
N GLY A 592 15.40 -0.73 9.27
CA GLY A 592 14.68 -1.67 8.41
C GLY A 592 15.61 -2.24 7.33
N LEU A 593 16.33 -3.31 7.66
CA LEU A 593 17.32 -3.97 6.80
C LEU A 593 17.13 -5.49 6.69
N ASP A 594 16.39 -6.07 7.62
CA ASP A 594 16.14 -7.51 7.66
C ASP A 594 15.11 -7.94 6.58
N ALA A 595 14.86 -9.24 6.49
CA ALA A 595 13.90 -9.83 5.55
C ALA A 595 12.44 -9.34 5.76
N GLU A 596 12.14 -8.69 6.88
CA GLU A 596 10.87 -8.00 7.12
C GLU A 596 10.67 -6.81 6.18
N PHE A 597 11.76 -6.17 5.75
CA PHE A 597 11.77 -5.02 4.84
C PHE A 597 12.23 -5.44 3.44
N PHE A 598 11.48 -6.33 2.84
CA PHE A 598 11.74 -6.88 1.51
C PHE A 598 11.65 -5.84 0.40
N GLU A 599 11.02 -4.69 0.64
CA GLU A 599 10.96 -3.54 -0.26
C GLU A 599 12.35 -2.97 -0.58
N SER A 600 13.35 -3.34 0.19
CA SER A 600 14.75 -3.01 -0.09
C SER A 600 15.24 -3.51 -1.46
N VAL A 601 14.54 -4.46 -2.06
CA VAL A 601 14.75 -4.89 -3.45
C VAL A 601 14.55 -3.77 -4.47
N LEU A 602 13.84 -2.70 -4.10
CA LEU A 602 13.58 -1.56 -4.97
C LEU A 602 14.85 -0.75 -5.28
N VAL A 603 15.78 -0.63 -4.32
CA VAL A 603 16.92 0.27 -4.44
C VAL A 603 17.75 0.05 -5.70
N PRO A 604 18.18 -1.17 -6.06
CA PRO A 604 18.93 -1.39 -7.31
C PRO A 604 18.09 -1.13 -8.56
N GLN A 605 16.80 -1.07 -8.46
CA GLN A 605 15.90 -0.85 -9.59
C GLN A 605 15.87 0.60 -10.05
N ILE A 606 16.57 1.50 -9.34
CA ILE A 606 16.87 2.85 -9.83
C ILE A 606 17.61 2.81 -11.18
N MET A 607 18.37 1.74 -11.43
CA MET A 607 19.05 1.55 -12.72
C MET A 607 18.05 1.43 -13.86
N LEU A 608 16.97 0.66 -13.66
CA LEU A 608 15.92 0.48 -14.65
C LEU A 608 14.96 1.68 -14.71
N ASN A 609 14.31 1.98 -13.57
CA ASN A 609 13.20 2.93 -13.53
C ASN A 609 13.70 4.39 -13.56
N GLY A 610 14.93 4.64 -13.10
CA GLY A 610 15.53 5.95 -13.03
C GLY A 610 16.51 6.22 -14.17
N PHE A 611 17.73 5.66 -14.10
CA PHE A 611 18.79 6.01 -15.06
C PHE A 611 18.47 5.57 -16.49
N LEU A 612 17.89 4.39 -16.71
CA LEU A 612 17.41 3.98 -18.03
C LEU A 612 16.05 4.62 -18.36
N GLY A 613 15.27 4.95 -17.34
CA GLY A 613 13.92 5.51 -17.50
C GLY A 613 12.94 4.55 -18.20
N PHE A 614 13.11 3.23 -17.98
CA PHE A 614 12.24 2.23 -18.55
C PHE A 614 10.88 2.24 -17.82
N ALA A 615 9.80 2.36 -18.59
CA ALA A 615 8.45 2.27 -18.07
C ALA A 615 7.58 1.38 -18.97
N PRO A 616 7.02 0.27 -18.45
CA PRO A 616 6.18 -0.63 -19.21
C PRO A 616 4.86 0.06 -19.62
N ARG A 617 4.34 -0.36 -20.77
CA ARG A 617 3.03 0.05 -21.32
C ARG A 617 2.28 -1.21 -21.75
N SER A 618 1.00 -1.07 -21.98
CA SER A 618 0.15 -2.15 -22.48
C SER A 618 0.56 -2.66 -23.87
N ASP A 619 1.07 -1.78 -24.72
CA ASP A 619 1.43 -2.02 -26.11
C ASP A 619 2.94 -1.90 -26.40
N GLY A 620 3.75 -1.66 -25.36
CA GLY A 620 5.18 -1.39 -25.50
C GLY A 620 5.80 -0.86 -24.24
N PHE A 621 6.79 0.01 -24.38
CA PHE A 621 7.50 0.62 -23.26
C PHE A 621 8.07 1.99 -23.63
N ARG A 622 8.29 2.80 -22.61
CA ARG A 622 9.05 4.05 -22.71
C ARG A 622 10.49 3.81 -22.26
N ILE A 623 11.44 4.45 -22.93
CA ILE A 623 12.85 4.53 -22.52
C ILE A 623 13.24 6.00 -22.50
N GLU A 624 13.64 6.52 -21.37
CA GLU A 624 14.02 7.92 -21.17
C GLU A 624 15.32 8.04 -20.36
N PRO A 625 16.48 7.76 -20.96
CA PRO A 625 17.74 7.68 -20.25
C PRO A 625 18.15 9.03 -19.65
N ARG A 626 18.59 8.97 -18.38
CA ARG A 626 19.16 10.10 -17.63
C ARG A 626 20.50 9.66 -17.06
N LEU A 627 21.54 9.71 -17.91
CA LEU A 627 22.84 9.18 -17.58
C LEU A 627 23.72 10.22 -16.90
N PRO A 628 24.50 9.86 -15.87
CA PRO A 628 25.57 10.70 -15.34
C PRO A 628 26.60 11.02 -16.42
N ARG A 629 27.29 12.14 -16.27
CA ARG A 629 28.27 12.61 -17.28
C ARG A 629 29.47 11.68 -17.46
N ASP A 630 29.84 10.94 -16.43
CA ASP A 630 30.91 9.94 -16.46
C ASP A 630 30.48 8.57 -16.98
N TRP A 631 29.16 8.39 -17.31
CA TRP A 631 28.66 7.16 -17.91
C TRP A 631 28.59 7.27 -19.44
N PRO A 632 29.53 6.64 -20.17
CA PRO A 632 29.46 6.64 -21.63
C PRO A 632 28.26 5.86 -22.16
N GLU A 633 27.85 4.88 -21.40
CA GLU A 633 26.77 3.93 -21.77
C GLU A 633 26.18 3.28 -20.51
N LEU A 634 24.90 2.93 -20.58
CA LEU A 634 24.22 2.03 -19.65
C LEU A 634 23.60 0.89 -20.44
N THR A 635 23.95 -0.36 -20.10
CA THR A 635 23.26 -1.55 -20.60
C THR A 635 22.59 -2.29 -19.45
N ILE A 636 21.30 -2.64 -19.64
CA ILE A 636 20.56 -3.50 -18.75
C ILE A 636 20.09 -4.74 -19.53
N ASP A 637 20.49 -5.90 -19.03
CA ASP A 637 20.13 -7.19 -19.60
C ASP A 637 18.90 -7.78 -18.91
N ARG A 638 18.12 -8.57 -19.65
CA ARG A 638 17.05 -9.43 -19.14
C ARG A 638 15.86 -8.68 -18.55
N ILE A 639 15.49 -7.58 -19.18
CA ILE A 639 14.22 -6.91 -18.86
C ILE A 639 13.09 -7.77 -19.43
N ARG A 640 12.31 -8.40 -18.56
CA ARG A 640 11.18 -9.20 -19.01
C ARG A 640 9.93 -8.34 -19.08
N TRP A 641 9.45 -8.11 -20.29
CA TRP A 641 8.21 -7.39 -20.55
C TRP A 641 7.31 -8.26 -21.45
N HIS A 642 6.08 -8.51 -20.99
CA HIS A 642 5.19 -9.53 -21.57
C HIS A 642 5.94 -10.87 -21.68
N ASP A 643 5.94 -11.50 -22.84
CA ASP A 643 6.67 -12.74 -23.09
C ASP A 643 8.05 -12.51 -23.71
N LEU A 644 8.47 -11.28 -23.80
CA LEU A 644 9.76 -10.88 -24.36
C LEU A 644 10.81 -10.70 -23.28
N THR A 645 12.03 -11.07 -23.61
CA THR A 645 13.23 -10.69 -22.84
C THR A 645 13.98 -9.64 -23.63
N LEU A 646 14.20 -8.49 -23.01
CA LEU A 646 14.85 -7.35 -23.62
C LEU A 646 16.22 -7.12 -23.02
N ARG A 647 17.16 -6.65 -23.88
CA ARG A 647 18.35 -5.96 -23.50
C ARG A 647 18.26 -4.54 -24.03
N VAL A 648 18.49 -3.58 -23.18
CA VAL A 648 18.48 -2.16 -23.57
C VAL A 648 19.85 -1.55 -23.31
N THR A 649 20.41 -0.92 -24.33
CA THR A 649 21.64 -0.14 -24.24
C THR A 649 21.33 1.31 -24.58
N ALA A 650 21.72 2.21 -23.71
CA ALA A 650 21.50 3.64 -23.87
C ALA A 650 22.81 4.41 -23.72
N THR A 651 23.05 5.34 -24.65
CA THR A 651 24.06 6.38 -24.56
C THR A 651 23.39 7.76 -24.57
N PRO A 652 24.08 8.87 -24.42
CA PRO A 652 23.46 10.21 -24.56
C PRO A 652 22.74 10.45 -25.88
N THR A 653 23.13 9.73 -26.94
CA THR A 653 22.64 9.96 -28.31
C THR A 653 22.03 8.74 -28.99
N THR A 654 22.12 7.56 -28.39
CA THR A 654 21.58 6.34 -28.99
C THR A 654 20.80 5.51 -27.99
N ILE A 655 19.77 4.80 -28.47
CA ILE A 655 19.04 3.78 -27.72
C ILE A 655 18.97 2.54 -28.60
N GLU A 656 19.46 1.41 -28.09
CA GLU A 656 19.39 0.12 -28.77
C GLU A 656 18.56 -0.84 -27.91
N VAL A 657 17.61 -1.54 -28.55
CA VAL A 657 16.76 -2.55 -27.93
C VAL A 657 16.98 -3.86 -28.67
N GLU A 658 17.56 -4.85 -28.00
CA GLU A 658 17.61 -6.23 -28.45
C GLU A 658 16.45 -7.00 -27.83
N LYS A 659 15.76 -7.79 -28.63
CA LYS A 659 14.61 -8.61 -28.25
C LYS A 659 14.92 -10.10 -28.45
N GLN A 660 14.56 -10.90 -27.46
CA GLN A 660 14.48 -12.35 -27.53
C GLN A 660 13.05 -12.80 -27.25
N GLY A 661 12.60 -13.83 -27.92
CA GLY A 661 11.21 -14.30 -27.88
C GLY A 661 10.42 -13.85 -29.12
N SER A 662 9.23 -14.44 -29.32
CA SER A 662 8.37 -14.13 -30.46
C SER A 662 7.14 -13.35 -30.02
N THR A 663 6.74 -12.40 -30.85
CA THR A 663 5.42 -11.76 -30.80
C THR A 663 4.98 -11.45 -32.23
N ASP A 664 3.73 -11.76 -32.51
CA ASP A 664 3.12 -11.42 -33.82
C ASP A 664 2.62 -9.97 -33.84
N GLU A 665 2.56 -9.34 -32.65
CA GLU A 665 2.07 -7.98 -32.52
C GLU A 665 3.21 -6.95 -32.55
N PRO A 666 2.93 -5.74 -33.06
CA PRO A 666 3.91 -4.67 -33.01
C PRO A 666 4.17 -4.23 -31.57
N VAL A 667 5.41 -3.86 -31.28
CA VAL A 667 5.82 -3.29 -29.99
C VAL A 667 6.08 -1.81 -30.18
N PHE A 668 5.48 -0.97 -29.36
CA PHE A 668 5.65 0.47 -29.44
C PHE A 668 6.75 0.96 -28.48
N VAL A 669 7.78 1.60 -29.05
CA VAL A 669 8.90 2.16 -28.29
C VAL A 669 8.74 3.69 -28.23
N LEU A 670 8.46 4.19 -27.02
CA LEU A 670 8.39 5.63 -26.79
C LEU A 670 9.77 6.14 -26.36
N LEU A 671 10.34 7.01 -27.17
CA LEU A 671 11.66 7.61 -26.97
C LEU A 671 11.56 8.96 -26.26
N PRO A 672 12.68 9.49 -25.71
CA PRO A 672 12.73 10.83 -25.15
C PRO A 672 12.34 11.92 -26.18
N ALA A 673 11.94 13.09 -25.67
CA ALA A 673 11.70 14.24 -26.52
C ALA A 673 12.93 14.55 -27.41
N GLY A 674 12.69 14.95 -28.65
CA GLY A 674 13.71 15.22 -29.66
C GLY A 674 13.45 14.47 -30.97
N ARG A 675 14.36 14.65 -31.92
CA ARG A 675 14.27 13.98 -33.23
C ARG A 675 15.13 12.72 -33.22
N TRP A 676 14.49 11.59 -33.47
CA TRP A 676 15.12 10.28 -33.51
C TRP A 676 14.93 9.65 -34.90
N ARG A 677 15.87 8.80 -35.30
CA ARG A 677 15.76 7.97 -36.51
C ARG A 677 16.21 6.53 -36.20
N PRO A 678 15.59 5.53 -36.79
CA PRO A 678 16.14 4.18 -36.78
C PRO A 678 17.40 4.11 -37.66
N VAL A 679 18.41 3.34 -37.24
CA VAL A 679 19.70 3.24 -37.92
C VAL A 679 19.86 1.91 -38.66
N ASP A 680 19.20 0.86 -38.20
CA ASP A 680 19.30 -0.49 -38.73
C ASP A 680 17.93 -1.03 -39.13
N GLU A 681 17.65 -1.04 -40.45
CA GLU A 681 16.37 -1.50 -40.99
C GLU A 681 16.33 -3.02 -41.26
N SER A 682 17.46 -3.73 -41.05
CA SER A 682 17.63 -5.11 -41.53
C SER A 682 17.00 -6.19 -40.64
N ALA A 683 16.76 -5.91 -39.36
CA ALA A 683 16.28 -6.88 -38.38
C ALA A 683 14.87 -6.62 -37.85
N ALA A 684 14.36 -5.40 -38.00
CA ALA A 684 12.99 -5.02 -37.63
C ALA A 684 12.41 -4.05 -38.64
N ALA A 685 11.16 -4.25 -39.03
CA ALA A 685 10.42 -3.24 -39.78
C ALA A 685 10.00 -2.15 -38.79
N VAL A 686 10.67 -1.00 -38.84
CA VAL A 686 10.36 0.17 -38.00
C VAL A 686 9.54 1.15 -38.82
N ARG A 687 8.38 1.54 -38.31
CA ARG A 687 7.50 2.53 -38.94
C ARG A 687 7.63 3.89 -38.28
N GLN A 688 7.18 4.91 -38.97
CA GLN A 688 7.15 6.28 -38.45
C GLN A 688 6.41 6.36 -37.11
N PRO A 689 6.78 7.34 -36.25
CA PRO A 689 6.13 7.50 -34.97
C PRO A 689 4.62 7.66 -35.08
N ARG A 690 3.91 7.04 -34.16
CA ARG A 690 2.45 7.15 -34.03
C ARG A 690 2.06 8.61 -33.73
N ALA A 691 1.10 9.13 -34.45
CA ALA A 691 0.70 10.54 -34.36
C ALA A 691 0.13 10.92 -32.97
N THR A 692 -0.43 9.95 -32.24
CA THR A 692 -1.09 10.19 -30.95
C THR A 692 -0.13 10.42 -29.79
N ASP A 693 1.04 9.75 -29.80
CA ASP A 693 1.99 9.79 -28.68
C ASP A 693 3.47 9.77 -29.09
N GLY A 694 3.75 9.72 -30.38
CA GLY A 694 5.13 9.70 -30.89
C GLY A 694 5.87 8.38 -30.70
N ALA A 695 5.19 7.30 -30.32
CA ALA A 695 5.82 6.00 -30.14
C ALA A 695 6.15 5.35 -31.50
N TRP A 696 7.38 4.80 -31.59
CA TRP A 696 7.82 4.08 -32.79
C TRP A 696 7.25 2.66 -32.81
N GLU A 697 6.63 2.26 -33.89
CA GLU A 697 6.18 0.89 -34.12
C GLU A 697 7.37 0.05 -34.59
N ALA A 698 7.72 -0.99 -33.82
CA ALA A 698 8.76 -1.96 -34.17
C ALA A 698 8.13 -3.34 -34.34
N ARG A 699 8.36 -3.98 -35.49
CA ARG A 699 7.96 -5.36 -35.75
C ARG A 699 9.22 -6.20 -35.96
N TRP A 700 9.43 -7.15 -35.07
CA TRP A 700 10.51 -8.13 -35.20
C TRP A 700 9.95 -9.45 -35.74
N ASN A 701 10.48 -9.92 -36.85
CA ASN A 701 10.12 -11.22 -37.42
C ASN A 701 10.79 -12.40 -36.71
N SER A 702 11.84 -12.16 -35.92
CA SER A 702 12.60 -13.12 -35.14
C SER A 702 13.31 -12.38 -34.00
N ASP A 703 14.19 -13.04 -33.26
CA ASP A 703 15.16 -12.38 -32.41
C ASP A 703 15.90 -11.32 -33.20
N GLY A 704 16.04 -10.12 -32.64
CA GLY A 704 16.66 -9.04 -33.36
C GLY A 704 16.80 -7.76 -32.53
N ARG A 705 17.38 -6.76 -33.14
CA ARG A 705 17.62 -5.47 -32.51
C ARG A 705 17.09 -4.32 -33.35
N VAL A 706 16.74 -3.25 -32.68
CA VAL A 706 16.50 -1.92 -33.29
C VAL A 706 17.35 -0.91 -32.56
N ARG A 707 17.99 -0.01 -33.33
CA ARG A 707 18.78 1.08 -32.81
C ARG A 707 18.22 2.40 -33.30
N PHE A 708 18.08 3.34 -32.38
CA PHE A 708 17.67 4.69 -32.66
C PHE A 708 18.81 5.66 -32.39
N GLU A 709 18.98 6.64 -33.27
CA GLU A 709 19.93 7.74 -33.08
C GLU A 709 19.21 9.08 -33.00
N ARG A 710 19.66 9.92 -32.06
CA ARG A 710 19.16 11.27 -31.91
C ARG A 710 19.77 12.16 -32.99
N THR A 711 18.94 12.81 -33.79
CA THR A 711 19.37 13.64 -34.94
C THR A 711 19.25 15.13 -34.68
N GLY A 712 18.65 15.53 -33.56
CA GLY A 712 18.48 16.92 -33.14
C GLY A 712 17.59 17.04 -31.90
N ASP A 713 17.55 18.23 -31.35
CA ASP A 713 16.70 18.55 -30.20
C ASP A 713 15.24 18.74 -30.59
#